data_740e2359946ab7f6817db29401b964b1
#
_entry.id   740e2359946ab7f6817db29401b964b1
#
_cell.length_a   1.000
_cell.length_b   1.000
_cell.length_c   1.000
_cell.angle_alpha   90.00
_cell.angle_beta   90.00
_cell.angle_gamma   90.00
#
_symmetry.space_group_name_H-M   'P 1'
#
loop_
_entity.id
_entity.type
_entity.pdbx_description
1 polymer ?
#
loop_
_entity_poly.entity_id
_entity_poly.type
_entity_poly.pdbx_seq_one_letter_code
_entity_poly.pdbx_strand_id
1 'polypeptide(L)'
;MAKIIFGAWDGKVIDNRNRQIFEIEEHPEFSDFDEFNTGNPIKAFFGGHGFFIFEKDVNLLDALFHYMERVARESCGKCTPCRVGTQIMQRKLEDLVNRRGTAKDLDEIEGIAEQVRSTSLCGLGQTASVALLAMFRYFREALLAELDSPAPRPQPCETYVSAPCIEACPSKVDVPKYIDYVKDGKFTHSLGVILQKYPMAATCGRVCVRFCEMACRRTQVDEAVGIKVLKRFVADHERAVINEWFSSYTPPEAKDKRLKVAVVGTGPAGIAAAYHLLLKGYPVDIFEGKSIPGGMAATGIPEYRLPKAVLGKEISIIEALGGQIHYNQKMGRDFTLSDLMERGYSAVFLGIGTHKGKTMQVAYEDPEILGYDFGVDFLLRINHDYIDRGVPMQLGEKMVVVGGGNVAMDCARSALRMNVKEVHLVYRRSEKEMPADHEEIEAAKKEGVIFHFLTNPTKILVQNGRVRGVEVIKMALSEPDESGRCSVVPVAESEFVIDTNHVIPAIGQQVELGFVSPKDGVELHPWGTIKVNPASLMTTRKGVFAGGDCVSGPATLVQAMAHGEKAARSIDDYLTLGRIRFQPKERMAQLVADVQPMIAKGINIPIRHEYRVKIKELDPLMRKKIFEEVEKPISVDEAYSEAQRCMRCYRVYSVITEQ
;
A
#
# COMPACT_ATOMS: atom_id res chain seq x y z
N MET A 1 -6.17 -28.99 5.33
CA MET A 1 -5.21 -28.31 4.42
C MET A 1 -5.40 -28.86 3.02
N ALA A 2 -5.23 -28.01 1.98
CA ALA A 2 -5.43 -28.42 0.60
C ALA A 2 -4.44 -29.52 0.21
N LYS A 3 -4.96 -30.61 -0.33
CA LYS A 3 -4.18 -31.74 -0.82
C LYS A 3 -4.02 -31.65 -2.32
N ILE A 4 -2.78 -31.52 -2.81
CA ILE A 4 -2.51 -31.37 -4.23
C ILE A 4 -2.63 -32.73 -4.92
N ILE A 5 -3.67 -32.90 -5.73
CA ILE A 5 -3.84 -34.10 -6.59
C ILE A 5 -2.83 -34.05 -7.73
N PHE A 6 -2.68 -32.87 -8.35
CA PHE A 6 -1.68 -32.63 -9.37
C PHE A 6 -1.22 -31.17 -9.34
N GLY A 7 0.07 -30.96 -9.48
CA GLY A 7 0.66 -29.63 -9.59
C GLY A 7 1.77 -29.61 -10.64
N ALA A 8 1.74 -28.64 -11.52
CA ALA A 8 2.85 -28.32 -12.42
C ALA A 8 3.11 -26.81 -12.29
N TRP A 9 4.17 -26.45 -11.58
CA TRP A 9 4.46 -25.06 -11.26
C TRP A 9 5.96 -24.77 -11.37
N ASP A 10 6.34 -23.81 -12.19
CA ASP A 10 7.71 -23.39 -12.43
C ASP A 10 8.68 -24.55 -12.73
N GLY A 11 8.20 -25.52 -13.51
CA GLY A 11 8.96 -26.71 -13.92
C GLY A 11 9.03 -27.83 -12.88
N LYS A 12 8.48 -27.62 -11.68
CA LYS A 12 8.30 -28.69 -10.67
C LYS A 12 6.95 -29.36 -10.87
N VAL A 13 6.92 -30.67 -10.71
CA VAL A 13 5.70 -31.48 -10.88
C VAL A 13 5.44 -32.28 -9.60
N ILE A 14 4.21 -32.22 -9.12
CA ILE A 14 3.65 -33.05 -8.06
C ILE A 14 2.55 -33.88 -8.70
N ASP A 15 2.67 -35.18 -8.71
CA ASP A 15 1.67 -36.10 -9.30
C ASP A 15 1.19 -37.13 -8.28
N ASN A 16 0.01 -36.90 -7.76
CA ASN A 16 -0.67 -37.78 -6.80
C ASN A 16 -1.97 -38.37 -7.36
N ARG A 17 -2.18 -38.33 -8.70
CA ARG A 17 -3.43 -38.80 -9.35
C ARG A 17 -3.79 -40.27 -9.02
N ASN A 18 -2.77 -41.09 -8.81
CA ASN A 18 -2.93 -42.52 -8.49
C ASN A 18 -2.93 -42.84 -6.98
N ARG A 19 -2.85 -41.82 -6.12
CA ARG A 19 -2.90 -41.99 -4.66
C ARG A 19 -4.30 -41.79 -4.12
N GLN A 20 -4.59 -42.42 -2.98
CA GLN A 20 -5.80 -42.12 -2.21
C GLN A 20 -5.60 -40.76 -1.49
N ILE A 21 -6.69 -40.04 -1.28
CA ILE A 21 -6.64 -38.66 -0.66
C ILE A 21 -5.95 -38.69 0.71
N PHE A 22 -6.10 -39.75 1.49
CA PHE A 22 -5.47 -39.87 2.81
C PHE A 22 -3.96 -40.14 2.76
N GLU A 23 -3.44 -40.60 1.63
CA GLU A 23 -1.99 -40.84 1.37
C GLU A 23 -1.25 -39.62 0.85
N ILE A 24 -1.97 -38.55 0.49
CA ILE A 24 -1.37 -37.32 -0.04
C ILE A 24 -0.86 -36.47 1.12
N GLU A 25 0.42 -36.11 1.06
CA GLU A 25 1.04 -35.22 2.02
C GLU A 25 0.41 -33.81 1.97
N GLU A 26 0.25 -33.22 3.15
CA GLU A 26 -0.20 -31.85 3.28
C GLU A 26 0.98 -30.90 3.11
N HIS A 27 0.77 -29.82 2.37
CA HIS A 27 1.75 -28.79 2.09
C HIS A 27 1.37 -27.51 2.84
N PRO A 28 1.97 -27.22 4.03
CA PRO A 28 1.64 -26.05 4.84
C PRO A 28 1.79 -24.72 4.08
N GLU A 29 2.70 -24.67 3.11
CA GLU A 29 2.93 -23.50 2.24
C GLU A 29 1.72 -23.18 1.36
N PHE A 30 0.81 -24.10 1.16
CA PHE A 30 -0.43 -23.93 0.39
C PHE A 30 -1.70 -23.87 1.28
N SER A 31 -1.57 -23.62 2.58
CA SER A 31 -2.73 -23.52 3.48
C SER A 31 -3.77 -22.47 3.04
N ASP A 32 -3.35 -21.43 2.33
CA ASP A 32 -4.25 -20.42 1.79
C ASP A 32 -5.09 -20.91 0.59
N PHE A 33 -4.82 -22.11 0.09
CA PHE A 33 -5.59 -22.74 -0.98
C PHE A 33 -6.69 -23.68 -0.46
N ASP A 34 -6.93 -23.75 0.83
CA ASP A 34 -8.02 -24.56 1.40
C ASP A 34 -9.39 -23.98 1.02
N GLU A 35 -9.56 -22.67 1.19
CA GLU A 35 -10.81 -21.98 0.92
C GLU A 35 -10.59 -20.64 0.22
N PHE A 36 -11.44 -20.34 -0.72
CA PHE A 36 -11.48 -19.02 -1.37
C PHE A 36 -12.17 -17.97 -0.48
N ASN A 37 -13.24 -18.36 0.14
CA ASN A 37 -13.93 -17.69 1.24
C ASN A 37 -14.58 -18.77 2.14
N THR A 38 -15.09 -18.35 3.28
CA THR A 38 -15.62 -19.30 4.27
C THR A 38 -16.65 -20.27 3.68
N GLY A 39 -16.33 -21.55 3.70
CA GLY A 39 -17.19 -22.63 3.18
C GLY A 39 -17.16 -22.78 1.66
N ASN A 40 -16.21 -22.16 0.97
CA ASN A 40 -16.05 -22.27 -0.48
C ASN A 40 -14.66 -22.83 -0.84
N PRO A 41 -14.48 -24.15 -0.90
CA PRO A 41 -13.21 -24.80 -1.20
C PRO A 41 -12.66 -24.41 -2.56
N ILE A 42 -11.33 -24.35 -2.68
CA ILE A 42 -10.64 -24.19 -3.95
C ILE A 42 -10.43 -25.55 -4.61
N LYS A 43 -10.95 -25.73 -5.81
CA LYS A 43 -10.81 -26.95 -6.60
C LYS A 43 -9.60 -26.95 -7.51
N ALA A 44 -9.26 -25.80 -8.07
CA ALA A 44 -8.07 -25.63 -8.91
C ALA A 44 -7.58 -24.17 -8.93
N PHE A 45 -6.30 -24.01 -9.22
CA PHE A 45 -5.64 -22.73 -9.35
C PHE A 45 -4.75 -22.72 -10.61
N PHE A 46 -4.92 -21.71 -11.45
CA PHE A 46 -4.11 -21.52 -12.68
C PHE A 46 -3.39 -20.18 -12.61
N GLY A 47 -2.15 -20.15 -13.06
CA GLY A 47 -1.36 -18.92 -13.08
C GLY A 47 -0.28 -18.93 -14.17
N GLY A 48 0.45 -17.84 -14.26
CA GLY A 48 1.51 -17.65 -15.28
C GLY A 48 2.70 -18.63 -15.22
N HIS A 49 2.71 -19.59 -14.32
CA HIS A 49 3.78 -20.58 -14.13
C HIS A 49 3.30 -22.02 -14.12
N GLY A 50 2.02 -22.23 -14.30
CA GLY A 50 1.42 -23.54 -14.29
C GLY A 50 0.08 -23.54 -13.54
N PHE A 51 -0.22 -24.67 -12.92
CA PHE A 51 -1.49 -24.88 -12.23
C PHE A 51 -1.36 -25.89 -11.10
N PHE A 52 -2.36 -25.86 -10.18
CA PHE A 52 -2.61 -26.88 -9.18
C PHE A 52 -4.05 -27.36 -9.27
N ILE A 53 -4.27 -28.66 -9.09
CA ILE A 53 -5.57 -29.31 -9.02
C ILE A 53 -5.69 -29.95 -7.62
N PHE A 54 -6.73 -29.61 -6.89
CA PHE A 54 -7.02 -30.07 -5.54
C PHE A 54 -8.19 -31.07 -5.52
N GLU A 55 -9.07 -31.03 -6.55
CA GLU A 55 -10.23 -31.91 -6.68
C GLU A 55 -10.29 -32.56 -8.08
N LYS A 56 -10.88 -33.78 -8.15
CA LYS A 56 -10.90 -34.57 -9.41
C LYS A 56 -12.00 -34.12 -10.37
N ASP A 57 -13.02 -33.42 -9.91
CA ASP A 57 -14.22 -33.03 -10.67
C ASP A 57 -14.10 -31.68 -11.37
N VAL A 58 -12.88 -31.15 -11.51
CA VAL A 58 -12.63 -29.87 -12.22
C VAL A 58 -12.84 -30.05 -13.71
N ASN A 59 -13.68 -29.19 -14.30
CA ASN A 59 -13.79 -29.07 -15.76
C ASN A 59 -12.60 -28.28 -16.31
N LEU A 60 -11.68 -28.99 -16.95
CA LEU A 60 -10.41 -28.44 -17.39
C LEU A 60 -10.56 -27.47 -18.57
N LEU A 61 -11.44 -27.78 -19.55
CA LEU A 61 -11.68 -26.90 -20.70
C LEU A 61 -12.31 -25.57 -20.28
N ASP A 62 -13.30 -25.62 -19.38
CA ASP A 62 -13.95 -24.41 -18.87
C ASP A 62 -12.98 -23.56 -18.04
N ALA A 63 -12.14 -24.20 -17.21
CA ALA A 63 -11.09 -23.50 -16.44
C ALA A 63 -10.08 -22.78 -17.36
N LEU A 64 -9.62 -23.46 -18.42
CA LEU A 64 -8.72 -22.86 -19.42
C LEU A 64 -9.36 -21.74 -20.20
N PHE A 65 -10.65 -21.87 -20.54
CA PHE A 65 -11.40 -20.82 -21.22
C PHE A 65 -11.45 -19.55 -20.38
N HIS A 66 -11.90 -19.61 -19.12
CA HIS A 66 -11.97 -18.45 -18.25
C HIS A 66 -10.60 -17.82 -17.97
N TYR A 67 -9.57 -18.63 -17.80
CA TYR A 67 -8.19 -18.15 -17.67
C TYR A 67 -7.76 -17.37 -18.93
N MET A 68 -7.96 -17.93 -20.13
CA MET A 68 -7.59 -17.28 -21.39
C MET A 68 -8.46 -16.08 -21.75
N GLU A 69 -9.74 -16.08 -21.40
CA GLU A 69 -10.61 -14.91 -21.50
C GLU A 69 -10.03 -13.72 -20.73
N ARG A 70 -9.60 -13.95 -19.50
CA ARG A 70 -8.93 -12.91 -18.70
C ARG A 70 -7.65 -12.46 -19.33
N VAL A 71 -6.81 -13.36 -19.81
CA VAL A 71 -5.56 -13.04 -20.51
C VAL A 71 -5.80 -12.17 -21.74
N ALA A 72 -6.77 -12.52 -22.58
CA ALA A 72 -7.11 -11.77 -23.79
C ALA A 72 -7.56 -10.35 -23.45
N ARG A 73 -8.40 -10.19 -22.42
CA ARG A 73 -8.87 -8.88 -21.93
C ARG A 73 -7.75 -7.99 -21.41
N GLU A 74 -6.72 -8.57 -20.78
CA GLU A 74 -5.58 -7.80 -20.24
C GLU A 74 -4.48 -7.53 -21.28
N SER A 75 -4.60 -8.00 -22.49
CA SER A 75 -3.65 -7.68 -23.56
C SER A 75 -3.65 -6.17 -23.85
N CYS A 76 -2.47 -5.53 -23.82
CA CYS A 76 -2.35 -4.11 -24.17
C CYS A 76 -2.47 -3.83 -25.68
N GLY A 77 -2.53 -4.87 -26.50
CA GLY A 77 -2.66 -4.75 -27.97
C GLY A 77 -1.37 -4.36 -28.72
N LYS A 78 -0.25 -4.09 -28.04
CA LYS A 78 0.96 -3.56 -28.71
C LYS A 78 1.71 -4.57 -29.56
N CYS A 79 1.83 -5.83 -29.13
CA CYS A 79 2.50 -6.87 -29.94
C CYS A 79 1.51 -7.84 -30.55
N THR A 80 1.69 -8.16 -31.83
CA THR A 80 0.79 -9.02 -32.61
C THR A 80 0.62 -10.42 -32.00
N PRO A 81 1.68 -11.12 -31.55
CA PRO A 81 1.51 -12.47 -30.99
C PRO A 81 0.51 -12.51 -29.83
N CYS A 82 0.65 -11.62 -28.86
CA CYS A 82 -0.27 -11.53 -27.72
C CYS A 82 -1.65 -11.06 -28.17
N ARG A 83 -1.73 -9.92 -28.89
CA ARG A 83 -3.03 -9.33 -29.31
C ARG A 83 -3.91 -10.29 -30.08
N VAL A 84 -3.34 -10.97 -31.06
CA VAL A 84 -4.07 -11.87 -31.96
C VAL A 84 -4.15 -13.29 -31.37
N GLY A 85 -3.02 -13.82 -30.91
CA GLY A 85 -2.95 -15.20 -30.43
C GLY A 85 -3.81 -15.46 -29.21
N THR A 86 -3.86 -14.54 -28.22
CA THR A 86 -4.71 -14.74 -27.02
C THR A 86 -6.18 -14.74 -27.37
N GLN A 87 -6.62 -13.91 -28.32
CA GLN A 87 -8.01 -13.90 -28.78
C GLN A 87 -8.39 -15.15 -29.57
N ILE A 88 -7.47 -15.67 -30.39
CA ILE A 88 -7.72 -16.91 -31.13
C ILE A 88 -7.82 -18.08 -30.15
N MET A 89 -6.88 -18.20 -29.21
CA MET A 89 -6.92 -19.25 -28.19
C MET A 89 -8.20 -19.19 -27.36
N GLN A 90 -8.63 -17.99 -26.93
CA GLN A 90 -9.87 -17.80 -26.18
C GLN A 90 -11.07 -18.30 -26.99
N ARG A 91 -11.24 -17.88 -28.25
CA ARG A 91 -12.38 -18.27 -29.11
C ARG A 91 -12.39 -19.78 -29.36
N LYS A 92 -11.25 -20.38 -29.63
CA LYS A 92 -11.15 -21.84 -29.83
C LYS A 92 -11.51 -22.60 -28.55
N LEU A 93 -11.06 -22.15 -27.37
CA LEU A 93 -11.47 -22.73 -26.10
C LEU A 93 -12.98 -22.57 -25.86
N GLU A 94 -13.56 -21.41 -26.20
CA GLU A 94 -15.00 -21.19 -26.14
C GLU A 94 -15.77 -22.19 -27.04
N ASP A 95 -15.29 -22.43 -28.27
CA ASP A 95 -15.88 -23.43 -29.17
C ASP A 95 -15.76 -24.85 -28.63
N LEU A 96 -14.62 -25.22 -28.00
CA LEU A 96 -14.44 -26.51 -27.36
C LEU A 96 -15.37 -26.69 -26.16
N VAL A 97 -15.51 -25.69 -25.28
CA VAL A 97 -16.44 -25.70 -24.14
C VAL A 97 -17.90 -25.88 -24.62
N ASN A 98 -18.27 -25.19 -25.71
CA ASN A 98 -19.61 -25.25 -26.31
C ASN A 98 -19.79 -26.44 -27.26
N ARG A 99 -18.85 -27.39 -27.34
CA ARG A 99 -18.93 -28.57 -28.22
C ARG A 99 -19.09 -28.24 -29.72
N ARG A 100 -18.52 -27.12 -30.14
CA ARG A 100 -18.42 -26.68 -31.56
C ARG A 100 -17.04 -26.95 -32.16
N GLY A 101 -16.03 -27.19 -31.28
CA GLY A 101 -14.65 -27.48 -31.66
C GLY A 101 -14.35 -28.97 -31.74
N THR A 102 -13.13 -29.29 -32.16
CA THR A 102 -12.63 -30.65 -32.36
C THR A 102 -11.27 -30.85 -31.69
N ALA A 103 -10.79 -32.07 -31.62
CA ALA A 103 -9.44 -32.40 -31.14
C ALA A 103 -8.32 -31.63 -31.87
N LYS A 104 -8.55 -31.30 -33.18
CA LYS A 104 -7.59 -30.50 -33.97
C LYS A 104 -7.43 -29.08 -33.42
N ASP A 105 -8.46 -28.54 -32.82
CA ASP A 105 -8.39 -27.19 -32.22
C ASP A 105 -7.44 -27.15 -31.02
N LEU A 106 -7.28 -28.27 -30.29
CA LEU A 106 -6.27 -28.36 -29.21
C LEU A 106 -4.83 -28.27 -29.77
N ASP A 107 -4.55 -28.92 -30.92
CA ASP A 107 -3.25 -28.84 -31.58
C ASP A 107 -2.94 -27.43 -32.08
N GLU A 108 -3.95 -26.77 -32.65
CA GLU A 108 -3.81 -25.39 -33.12
C GLU A 108 -3.61 -24.40 -31.95
N ILE A 109 -4.33 -24.58 -30.83
CA ILE A 109 -4.15 -23.78 -29.61
C ILE A 109 -2.73 -23.98 -29.07
N GLU A 110 -2.21 -25.22 -29.02
CA GLU A 110 -0.86 -25.53 -28.54
C GLU A 110 0.21 -24.79 -29.36
N GLY A 111 0.12 -24.86 -30.71
CA GLY A 111 1.01 -24.15 -31.61
C GLY A 111 0.98 -22.62 -31.42
N ILE A 112 -0.21 -22.04 -31.28
CA ILE A 112 -0.37 -20.61 -31.02
C ILE A 112 0.18 -20.24 -29.64
N ALA A 113 -0.06 -21.07 -28.62
CA ALA A 113 0.44 -20.87 -27.26
C ALA A 113 1.97 -20.77 -27.20
N GLU A 114 2.68 -21.67 -27.92
CA GLU A 114 4.15 -21.64 -28.04
C GLU A 114 4.64 -20.36 -28.74
N GLN A 115 3.97 -19.95 -29.82
CA GLN A 115 4.32 -18.70 -30.50
C GLN A 115 4.10 -17.47 -29.59
N VAL A 116 2.97 -17.40 -28.92
CA VAL A 116 2.67 -16.29 -27.98
C VAL A 116 3.72 -16.25 -26.88
N ARG A 117 4.07 -17.40 -26.31
CA ARG A 117 5.07 -17.51 -25.23
C ARG A 117 6.44 -17.01 -25.69
N SER A 118 6.91 -17.44 -26.85
CA SER A 118 8.28 -17.20 -27.32
C SER A 118 8.49 -15.84 -27.98
N THR A 119 7.43 -15.19 -28.52
CA THR A 119 7.56 -13.97 -29.33
C THR A 119 6.88 -12.74 -28.74
N SER A 120 6.19 -12.85 -27.60
CA SER A 120 5.58 -11.69 -26.94
C SER A 120 6.60 -10.81 -26.25
N LEU A 121 6.38 -9.48 -26.29
CA LEU A 121 7.33 -8.47 -25.78
C LEU A 121 7.31 -8.28 -24.27
N CYS A 122 6.25 -8.70 -23.56
CA CYS A 122 6.11 -8.43 -22.13
C CYS A 122 5.71 -9.67 -21.33
N GLY A 123 5.80 -9.54 -20.01
CA GLY A 123 5.53 -10.64 -19.10
C GLY A 123 4.15 -11.27 -19.22
N LEU A 124 3.11 -10.51 -19.61
CA LEU A 124 1.77 -11.08 -19.83
C LEU A 124 1.80 -12.16 -20.92
N GLY A 125 2.20 -11.80 -22.14
CA GLY A 125 2.21 -12.76 -23.25
C GLY A 125 3.16 -13.92 -23.03
N GLN A 126 4.33 -13.68 -22.43
CA GLN A 126 5.33 -14.71 -22.15
C GLN A 126 4.89 -15.77 -21.14
N THR A 127 4.02 -15.43 -20.20
CA THR A 127 3.58 -16.33 -19.13
C THR A 127 2.15 -16.83 -19.30
N ALA A 128 1.32 -16.15 -20.08
CA ALA A 128 -0.08 -16.49 -20.28
C ALA A 128 -0.31 -17.92 -20.76
N SER A 129 0.55 -18.39 -21.65
CA SER A 129 0.42 -19.73 -22.25
C SER A 129 1.00 -20.86 -21.40
N VAL A 130 1.70 -20.57 -20.29
CA VAL A 130 2.45 -21.61 -19.55
C VAL A 130 1.51 -22.64 -18.92
N ALA A 131 0.45 -22.17 -18.25
CA ALA A 131 -0.54 -23.08 -17.67
C ALA A 131 -1.24 -23.94 -18.72
N LEU A 132 -1.55 -23.34 -19.88
CA LEU A 132 -2.17 -24.01 -21.01
C LEU A 132 -1.27 -25.13 -21.58
N LEU A 133 -0.02 -24.80 -21.86
CA LEU A 133 0.97 -25.77 -22.38
C LEU A 133 1.24 -26.90 -21.38
N ALA A 134 1.32 -26.57 -20.08
CA ALA A 134 1.45 -27.59 -19.05
C ALA A 134 0.21 -28.51 -18.99
N MET A 135 -0.99 -27.93 -19.11
CA MET A 135 -2.23 -28.72 -19.15
C MET A 135 -2.25 -29.68 -20.35
N PHE A 136 -1.90 -29.23 -21.55
CA PHE A 136 -1.81 -30.10 -22.72
C PHE A 136 -0.77 -31.20 -22.56
N ARG A 137 0.34 -30.89 -21.90
CA ARG A 137 1.38 -31.89 -21.63
C ARG A 137 0.95 -33.01 -20.70
N TYR A 138 0.21 -32.71 -19.63
CA TYR A 138 -0.08 -33.64 -18.54
C TYR A 138 -1.51 -34.15 -18.49
N PHE A 139 -2.46 -33.47 -19.17
CA PHE A 139 -3.90 -33.78 -19.13
C PHE A 139 -4.54 -33.87 -20.53
N ARG A 140 -3.75 -34.08 -21.59
CA ARG A 140 -4.28 -34.15 -22.96
C ARG A 140 -5.39 -35.17 -23.13
N GLU A 141 -5.21 -36.37 -22.59
CA GLU A 141 -6.23 -37.44 -22.66
C GLU A 141 -7.52 -37.04 -21.93
N ALA A 142 -7.40 -36.39 -20.78
CA ALA A 142 -8.54 -35.90 -20.03
C ALA A 142 -9.29 -34.79 -20.80
N LEU A 143 -8.58 -33.85 -21.44
CA LEU A 143 -9.17 -32.82 -22.30
C LEU A 143 -9.91 -33.44 -23.50
N LEU A 144 -9.37 -34.47 -24.12
CA LEU A 144 -10.04 -35.20 -25.21
C LEU A 144 -11.27 -35.92 -24.71
N ALA A 145 -11.20 -36.58 -23.56
CA ALA A 145 -12.37 -37.23 -22.95
C ALA A 145 -13.48 -36.23 -22.57
N GLU A 146 -13.12 -35.02 -22.16
CA GLU A 146 -14.11 -33.96 -21.92
C GLU A 146 -14.84 -33.54 -23.20
N LEU A 147 -14.21 -33.58 -24.39
CA LEU A 147 -14.85 -33.27 -25.66
C LEU A 147 -15.94 -34.28 -26.04
N ASP A 148 -15.73 -35.55 -25.70
CA ASP A 148 -16.68 -36.64 -25.97
C ASP A 148 -17.83 -36.68 -24.97
N SER A 149 -17.72 -35.90 -23.87
CA SER A 149 -18.72 -35.82 -22.81
C SER A 149 -19.76 -34.72 -23.12
N PRO A 150 -20.98 -34.78 -22.57
CA PRO A 150 -21.93 -33.67 -22.64
C PRO A 150 -21.30 -32.38 -22.12
N ALA A 151 -21.71 -31.23 -22.68
CA ALA A 151 -21.24 -29.95 -22.21
C ALA A 151 -21.52 -29.81 -20.70
N PRO A 152 -20.47 -29.60 -19.87
CA PRO A 152 -20.65 -29.53 -18.44
C PRO A 152 -21.38 -28.23 -18.06
N ARG A 153 -21.91 -28.21 -16.83
CA ARG A 153 -22.37 -26.95 -16.25
C ARG A 153 -21.15 -26.03 -16.03
N PRO A 154 -21.29 -24.72 -16.30
CA PRO A 154 -20.25 -23.75 -15.96
C PRO A 154 -19.87 -23.88 -14.49
N GLN A 155 -18.58 -23.89 -14.20
CA GLN A 155 -18.09 -23.94 -12.82
C GLN A 155 -17.74 -22.54 -12.31
N PRO A 156 -17.90 -22.27 -11.01
CA PRO A 156 -17.52 -21.00 -10.44
C PRO A 156 -16.02 -20.73 -10.63
N CYS A 157 -15.69 -19.67 -11.32
CA CYS A 157 -14.30 -19.28 -11.64
C CYS A 157 -14.11 -17.78 -11.43
N GLU A 158 -13.12 -17.45 -10.61
CA GLU A 158 -12.71 -16.07 -10.34
C GLU A 158 -11.35 -15.80 -10.99
N THR A 159 -11.23 -14.72 -11.73
CA THR A 159 -10.01 -14.38 -12.46
C THR A 159 -9.41 -13.06 -12.02
N TYR A 160 -8.10 -13.01 -11.86
CA TYR A 160 -7.36 -11.88 -11.31
C TYR A 160 -6.11 -11.56 -12.10
N VAL A 161 -5.61 -10.35 -11.87
CA VAL A 161 -4.33 -9.87 -12.40
C VAL A 161 -3.44 -9.42 -11.26
N SER A 162 -2.17 -9.74 -11.35
CA SER A 162 -1.15 -9.30 -10.42
C SER A 162 0.13 -8.84 -11.13
N ALA A 163 0.98 -8.13 -10.41
CA ALA A 163 2.35 -7.78 -10.80
C ALA A 163 3.16 -7.45 -9.54
N PRO A 164 4.50 -7.58 -9.55
CA PRO A 164 5.31 -7.29 -8.36
C PRO A 164 5.05 -5.91 -7.74
N CYS A 165 4.89 -4.88 -8.58
CA CYS A 165 4.57 -3.53 -8.13
C CYS A 165 3.15 -3.39 -7.56
N ILE A 166 2.18 -4.21 -7.98
CA ILE A 166 0.83 -4.27 -7.41
C ILE A 166 0.92 -4.93 -6.03
N GLU A 167 1.59 -6.08 -5.94
CA GLU A 167 1.66 -6.84 -4.69
C GLU A 167 2.49 -6.14 -3.60
N ALA A 168 3.54 -5.45 -3.98
CA ALA A 168 4.30 -4.62 -3.05
C ALA A 168 3.54 -3.37 -2.56
N CYS A 169 2.52 -2.92 -3.30
CA CYS A 169 1.70 -1.79 -2.88
C CYS A 169 0.69 -2.22 -1.82
N PRO A 170 0.70 -1.65 -0.59
CA PRO A 170 -0.29 -1.98 0.42
C PRO A 170 -1.74 -1.81 -0.05
N SER A 171 -2.03 -0.75 -0.82
CA SER A 171 -3.37 -0.50 -1.41
C SER A 171 -3.62 -1.24 -2.72
N LYS A 172 -2.71 -2.10 -3.18
CA LYS A 172 -2.88 -2.89 -4.42
C LYS A 172 -3.31 -2.07 -5.64
N VAL A 173 -2.71 -0.89 -5.83
CA VAL A 173 -2.97 -0.05 -7.01
C VAL A 173 -2.48 -0.76 -8.26
N ASP A 174 -3.29 -0.78 -9.30
CA ASP A 174 -2.91 -1.36 -10.60
C ASP A 174 -1.91 -0.45 -11.33
N VAL A 175 -0.64 -0.56 -10.90
CA VAL A 175 0.47 0.28 -11.38
C VAL A 175 0.66 0.15 -12.90
N PRO A 176 0.76 -1.05 -13.50
CA PRO A 176 0.94 -1.15 -14.94
C PRO A 176 -0.22 -0.53 -15.73
N LYS A 177 -1.46 -0.60 -15.22
CA LYS A 177 -2.64 -0.07 -15.89
C LYS A 177 -2.62 1.44 -15.99
N TYR A 178 -2.38 2.13 -14.87
CA TYR A 178 -2.36 3.59 -14.93
C TYR A 178 -1.17 4.12 -15.72
N ILE A 179 -0.01 3.42 -15.71
CA ILE A 179 1.14 3.78 -16.54
C ILE A 179 0.83 3.56 -18.03
N ASP A 180 0.11 2.50 -18.40
CA ASP A 180 -0.32 2.30 -19.79
C ASP A 180 -1.20 3.46 -20.27
N TYR A 181 -2.10 3.95 -19.44
CA TYR A 181 -2.89 5.14 -19.78
C TYR A 181 -2.07 6.42 -19.92
N VAL A 182 -0.98 6.56 -19.16
CA VAL A 182 -0.01 7.67 -19.39
C VAL A 182 0.63 7.54 -20.77
N LYS A 183 1.07 6.33 -21.17
CA LYS A 183 1.62 6.07 -22.51
C LYS A 183 0.65 6.42 -23.64
N ASP A 184 -0.64 6.28 -23.39
CA ASP A 184 -1.70 6.51 -24.37
C ASP A 184 -2.23 7.96 -24.32
N GLY A 185 -1.66 8.84 -23.48
CA GLY A 185 -2.13 10.21 -23.27
C GLY A 185 -3.50 10.31 -22.60
N LYS A 186 -4.00 9.23 -22.00
CA LYS A 186 -5.32 9.14 -21.34
C LYS A 186 -5.20 9.42 -19.84
N PHE A 187 -4.82 10.64 -19.47
CA PHE A 187 -4.49 10.96 -18.08
C PHE A 187 -5.67 10.84 -17.13
N THR A 188 -6.87 11.22 -17.55
CA THR A 188 -8.14 11.02 -16.82
C THR A 188 -8.38 9.55 -16.45
N HIS A 189 -8.21 8.62 -17.40
CA HIS A 189 -8.35 7.20 -17.15
C HIS A 189 -7.23 6.68 -16.22
N SER A 190 -6.02 7.23 -16.37
CA SER A 190 -4.88 6.91 -15.49
C SER A 190 -5.18 7.27 -14.05
N LEU A 191 -5.68 8.48 -13.80
CA LEU A 191 -6.11 8.88 -12.46
C LEU A 191 -7.26 8.01 -11.94
N GLY A 192 -8.24 7.70 -12.79
CA GLY A 192 -9.37 6.82 -12.45
C GLY A 192 -8.93 5.47 -11.88
N VAL A 193 -7.87 4.86 -12.43
CA VAL A 193 -7.30 3.60 -11.90
C VAL A 193 -6.78 3.77 -10.47
N ILE A 194 -6.12 4.89 -10.17
CA ILE A 194 -5.61 5.16 -8.82
C ILE A 194 -6.76 5.39 -7.84
N LEU A 195 -7.76 6.16 -8.26
CA LEU A 195 -8.93 6.50 -7.46
C LEU A 195 -9.82 5.28 -7.13
N GLN A 196 -9.72 4.18 -7.86
CA GLN A 196 -10.35 2.91 -7.46
C GLN A 196 -9.83 2.38 -6.12
N LYS A 197 -8.66 2.86 -5.65
CA LYS A 197 -8.01 2.41 -4.43
C LYS A 197 -8.01 3.43 -3.30
N TYR A 198 -7.91 4.70 -3.62
CA TYR A 198 -7.95 5.78 -2.63
C TYR A 198 -8.05 7.17 -3.28
N PRO A 199 -8.62 8.17 -2.57
CA PRO A 199 -8.79 9.51 -3.13
C PRO A 199 -7.52 10.38 -3.10
N MET A 200 -6.48 9.99 -2.34
CA MET A 200 -5.29 10.83 -2.06
C MET A 200 -4.14 10.56 -3.04
N ALA A 201 -4.41 10.65 -4.35
CA ALA A 201 -3.45 10.33 -5.41
C ALA A 201 -2.29 11.33 -5.49
N ALA A 202 -2.56 12.64 -5.39
CA ALA A 202 -1.57 13.70 -5.42
C ALA A 202 -0.68 13.72 -4.17
N THR A 203 -1.29 13.48 -2.99
CA THR A 203 -0.59 13.28 -1.73
C THR A 203 0.36 12.09 -1.81
N CYS A 204 -0.12 10.91 -2.25
CA CYS A 204 0.71 9.73 -2.45
C CYS A 204 1.80 9.95 -3.52
N GLY A 205 1.52 10.71 -4.56
CA GLY A 205 2.50 11.08 -5.57
C GLY A 205 3.68 11.88 -5.04
N ARG A 206 3.51 12.53 -3.86
CA ARG A 206 4.54 13.34 -3.20
C ARG A 206 5.29 12.59 -2.09
N VAL A 207 4.57 11.88 -1.21
CA VAL A 207 5.14 11.41 0.05
C VAL A 207 5.16 9.88 0.22
N CYS A 208 4.81 9.11 -0.81
CA CYS A 208 4.84 7.66 -0.74
C CYS A 208 6.29 7.13 -0.68
N VAL A 209 6.53 6.15 0.19
CA VAL A 209 7.81 5.47 0.35
C VAL A 209 8.17 4.47 -0.77
N ARG A 210 7.31 4.32 -1.78
CA ARG A 210 7.60 3.65 -3.06
C ARG A 210 7.86 2.14 -2.99
N PHE A 211 7.17 1.38 -2.16
CA PHE A 211 7.29 -0.09 -2.14
C PHE A 211 7.20 -0.72 -3.55
N CYS A 212 6.35 -0.17 -4.42
CA CYS A 212 6.19 -0.62 -5.80
C CYS A 212 7.44 -0.42 -6.66
N GLU A 213 8.26 0.61 -6.40
CA GLU A 213 9.53 0.85 -7.09
C GLU A 213 10.62 -0.10 -6.59
N MET A 214 10.63 -0.42 -5.28
CA MET A 214 11.54 -1.43 -4.70
C MET A 214 11.32 -2.81 -5.31
N ALA A 215 10.07 -3.17 -5.63
CA ALA A 215 9.70 -4.43 -6.27
C ALA A 215 9.71 -4.38 -7.81
N CYS A 216 10.10 -3.25 -8.40
CA CYS A 216 10.05 -3.06 -9.84
C CYS A 216 11.10 -3.90 -10.55
N ARG A 217 10.69 -4.80 -11.44
CA ARG A 217 11.61 -5.66 -12.21
C ARG A 217 12.46 -4.92 -13.24
N ARG A 218 12.15 -3.66 -13.52
CA ARG A 218 13.01 -2.84 -14.37
C ARG A 218 14.41 -2.68 -13.79
N THR A 219 14.57 -2.79 -12.45
CA THR A 219 15.88 -2.80 -11.77
C THR A 219 16.84 -3.90 -12.25
N GLN A 220 16.33 -4.93 -12.92
CA GLN A 220 17.15 -5.99 -13.54
C GLN A 220 17.74 -5.55 -14.89
N VAL A 221 17.29 -4.43 -15.44
CA VAL A 221 17.75 -3.88 -16.72
C VAL A 221 18.55 -2.60 -16.49
N ASP A 222 17.97 -1.66 -15.76
CA ASP A 222 18.56 -0.37 -15.43
C ASP A 222 18.04 0.11 -14.06
N GLU A 223 17.22 1.14 -13.98
CA GLU A 223 16.64 1.67 -12.74
C GLU A 223 15.15 1.36 -12.68
N ALA A 224 14.58 1.31 -11.45
CA ALA A 224 13.14 1.20 -11.28
C ALA A 224 12.39 2.30 -12.05
N VAL A 225 11.19 1.98 -12.54
CA VAL A 225 10.30 3.01 -13.12
C VAL A 225 9.92 4.02 -12.05
N GLY A 226 9.91 5.31 -12.38
CA GLY A 226 9.49 6.41 -11.51
C GLY A 226 7.98 6.41 -11.26
N ILE A 227 7.51 5.40 -10.53
CA ILE A 227 6.07 5.15 -10.31
C ILE A 227 5.45 6.28 -9.49
N LYS A 228 6.16 6.76 -8.45
CA LYS A 228 5.71 7.89 -7.61
C LYS A 228 5.54 9.16 -8.43
N VAL A 229 6.51 9.50 -9.27
CA VAL A 229 6.49 10.73 -10.06
C VAL A 229 5.41 10.69 -11.15
N LEU A 230 5.18 9.54 -11.78
CA LEU A 230 4.09 9.36 -12.74
C LEU A 230 2.72 9.51 -12.08
N LYS A 231 2.55 8.99 -10.86
CA LYS A 231 1.32 9.19 -10.07
C LYS A 231 1.08 10.66 -9.76
N ARG A 232 2.12 11.37 -9.30
CA ARG A 232 2.06 12.82 -9.06
C ARG A 232 1.68 13.58 -10.32
N PHE A 233 2.35 13.29 -11.44
CA PHE A 233 2.07 13.92 -12.72
C PHE A 233 0.59 13.83 -13.10
N VAL A 234 0.03 12.61 -13.06
CA VAL A 234 -1.37 12.37 -13.42
C VAL A 234 -2.33 13.09 -12.46
N ALA A 235 -2.07 13.02 -11.17
CA ALA A 235 -2.93 13.66 -10.17
C ALA A 235 -2.90 15.20 -10.26
N ASP A 236 -1.74 15.79 -10.52
CA ASP A 236 -1.59 17.24 -10.68
C ASP A 236 -2.20 17.72 -12.01
N HIS A 237 -2.11 16.92 -13.10
CA HIS A 237 -2.66 17.22 -14.40
C HIS A 237 -4.19 17.27 -14.38
N GLU A 238 -4.83 16.31 -13.73
CA GLU A 238 -6.30 16.16 -13.68
C GLU A 238 -6.96 16.86 -12.46
N ARG A 239 -6.18 17.59 -11.67
CA ARG A 239 -6.62 18.19 -10.40
C ARG A 239 -7.82 19.13 -10.54
N ALA A 240 -7.98 19.79 -11.68
CA ALA A 240 -9.05 20.78 -11.88
C ALA A 240 -10.44 20.15 -11.91
N VAL A 241 -10.57 18.96 -12.50
CA VAL A 241 -11.87 18.32 -12.81
C VAL A 241 -12.32 17.26 -11.79
N ILE A 242 -11.45 16.87 -10.85
CA ILE A 242 -11.72 15.73 -9.96
C ILE A 242 -12.98 15.92 -9.09
N ASN A 243 -13.21 17.12 -8.56
CA ASN A 243 -14.37 17.37 -7.71
C ASN A 243 -15.69 17.38 -8.51
N GLU A 244 -15.65 17.80 -9.79
CA GLU A 244 -16.81 17.76 -10.68
C GLU A 244 -17.27 16.32 -10.95
N TRP A 245 -16.30 15.40 -11.10
CA TRP A 245 -16.63 13.98 -11.27
C TRP A 245 -17.37 13.42 -10.05
N PHE A 246 -16.89 13.72 -8.85
CA PHE A 246 -17.47 13.18 -7.63
C PHE A 246 -18.80 13.87 -7.26
N SER A 247 -18.97 15.14 -7.58
CA SER A 247 -20.25 15.84 -7.39
C SER A 247 -21.38 15.29 -8.27
N SER A 248 -21.04 14.71 -9.42
CA SER A 248 -21.99 14.07 -10.32
C SER A 248 -22.10 12.54 -10.14
N TYR A 249 -21.30 11.97 -9.22
CA TYR A 249 -21.30 10.54 -9.00
C TYR A 249 -22.60 10.05 -8.37
N THR A 250 -23.18 9.02 -8.94
CA THR A 250 -24.33 8.32 -8.39
C THR A 250 -23.92 6.90 -8.03
N PRO A 251 -24.05 6.47 -6.77
CA PRO A 251 -23.75 5.10 -6.39
C PRO A 251 -24.59 4.10 -7.22
N PRO A 252 -24.00 2.94 -7.62
CA PRO A 252 -24.72 1.95 -8.45
C PRO A 252 -25.91 1.32 -7.73
N GLU A 253 -25.88 1.28 -6.41
CA GLU A 253 -26.98 0.79 -5.58
C GLU A 253 -27.28 1.80 -4.46
N ALA A 254 -28.56 2.17 -4.32
CA ALA A 254 -28.98 2.97 -3.19
C ALA A 254 -29.00 2.11 -1.92
N LYS A 255 -28.22 2.49 -0.93
CA LYS A 255 -28.25 1.85 0.39
C LYS A 255 -29.36 2.43 1.27
N ASP A 256 -29.87 1.61 2.19
CA ASP A 256 -30.83 2.09 3.19
C ASP A 256 -30.20 3.22 4.01
N LYS A 257 -30.82 4.39 4.00
CA LYS A 257 -30.35 5.58 4.74
C LYS A 257 -30.24 5.36 6.25
N ARG A 258 -30.88 4.31 6.78
CA ARG A 258 -30.74 3.91 8.20
C ARG A 258 -29.40 3.24 8.51
N LEU A 259 -28.72 2.70 7.49
CA LEU A 259 -27.40 2.06 7.63
C LEU A 259 -26.28 3.11 7.64
N LYS A 260 -26.35 4.04 8.58
CA LYS A 260 -25.33 5.08 8.75
C LYS A 260 -24.02 4.52 9.30
N VAL A 261 -22.91 5.04 8.82
CA VAL A 261 -21.58 4.68 9.32
C VAL A 261 -20.89 5.91 9.90
N ALA A 262 -20.37 5.78 11.11
CA ALA A 262 -19.51 6.78 11.72
C ALA A 262 -18.03 6.47 11.45
N VAL A 263 -17.27 7.47 11.07
CA VAL A 263 -15.81 7.40 10.95
C VAL A 263 -15.20 8.35 11.96
N VAL A 264 -14.30 7.88 12.81
CA VAL A 264 -13.61 8.71 13.80
C VAL A 264 -12.18 8.98 13.35
N GLY A 265 -11.90 10.23 13.00
CA GLY A 265 -10.62 10.72 12.48
C GLY A 265 -10.62 10.90 10.96
N THR A 266 -10.08 12.05 10.52
CA THR A 266 -9.88 12.41 9.09
C THR A 266 -8.47 12.11 8.59
N GLY A 267 -7.69 11.28 9.30
CA GLY A 267 -6.42 10.78 8.81
C GLY A 267 -6.60 9.92 7.55
N PRO A 268 -5.52 9.52 6.87
CA PRO A 268 -5.59 8.76 5.61
C PRO A 268 -6.45 7.49 5.70
N ALA A 269 -6.46 6.79 6.83
CA ALA A 269 -7.31 5.62 7.05
C ALA A 269 -8.80 5.98 7.07
N GLY A 270 -9.17 7.02 7.81
CA GLY A 270 -10.57 7.49 7.91
C GLY A 270 -11.09 8.04 6.59
N ILE A 271 -10.29 8.86 5.89
CA ILE A 271 -10.63 9.39 4.56
C ILE A 271 -10.83 8.26 3.55
N ALA A 272 -9.94 7.25 3.52
CA ALA A 272 -10.10 6.12 2.60
C ALA A 272 -11.33 5.26 2.96
N ALA A 273 -11.62 5.02 4.25
CA ALA A 273 -12.80 4.31 4.68
C ALA A 273 -14.09 5.04 4.28
N ALA A 274 -14.18 6.33 4.58
CA ALA A 274 -15.31 7.17 4.22
C ALA A 274 -15.53 7.22 2.70
N TYR A 275 -14.46 7.42 1.94
CA TYR A 275 -14.48 7.43 0.48
C TYR A 275 -15.13 6.16 -0.10
N HIS A 276 -14.64 5.00 0.30
CA HIS A 276 -15.15 3.73 -0.22
C HIS A 276 -16.61 3.43 0.23
N LEU A 277 -16.98 3.83 1.44
CA LEU A 277 -18.35 3.69 1.93
C LEU A 277 -19.32 4.62 1.19
N LEU A 278 -18.92 5.87 0.94
CA LEU A 278 -19.70 6.82 0.14
C LEU A 278 -19.87 6.35 -1.30
N LEU A 279 -18.81 5.82 -1.94
CA LEU A 279 -18.90 5.21 -3.27
C LEU A 279 -19.88 4.03 -3.32
N LYS A 280 -20.07 3.33 -2.21
CA LYS A 280 -21.05 2.24 -2.07
C LYS A 280 -22.47 2.73 -1.71
N GLY A 281 -22.65 4.04 -1.49
CA GLY A 281 -23.95 4.67 -1.22
C GLY A 281 -24.36 4.70 0.26
N TYR A 282 -23.45 4.42 1.20
CA TYR A 282 -23.73 4.58 2.63
C TYR A 282 -23.70 6.04 3.03
N PRO A 283 -24.61 6.51 3.91
CA PRO A 283 -24.46 7.78 4.61
C PRO A 283 -23.27 7.69 5.57
N VAL A 284 -22.33 8.65 5.49
CA VAL A 284 -21.13 8.67 6.32
C VAL A 284 -20.96 10.01 7.00
N ASP A 285 -20.83 9.96 8.33
CA ASP A 285 -20.42 11.10 9.16
C ASP A 285 -19.01 10.86 9.69
N ILE A 286 -18.14 11.86 9.56
CA ILE A 286 -16.77 11.80 10.04
C ILE A 286 -16.59 12.77 11.21
N PHE A 287 -16.02 12.30 12.31
CA PHE A 287 -15.75 13.08 13.51
C PHE A 287 -14.25 13.36 13.62
N GLU A 288 -13.87 14.63 13.56
CA GLU A 288 -12.48 15.08 13.64
C GLU A 288 -12.23 15.90 14.90
N GLY A 289 -11.23 15.48 15.68
CA GLY A 289 -10.90 16.14 16.95
C GLY A 289 -10.22 17.51 16.82
N LYS A 290 -9.72 17.85 15.64
CA LYS A 290 -9.06 19.13 15.32
C LYS A 290 -9.95 19.99 14.44
N SER A 291 -9.53 21.25 14.24
CA SER A 291 -10.19 22.19 13.30
C SER A 291 -9.78 21.96 11.84
N ILE A 292 -8.79 21.12 11.57
CA ILE A 292 -8.24 20.82 10.25
C ILE A 292 -8.30 19.32 9.98
N PRO A 293 -8.73 18.92 8.77
CA PRO A 293 -8.75 17.52 8.37
C PRO A 293 -7.38 17.04 7.84
N GLY A 294 -7.20 15.72 7.75
CA GLY A 294 -6.02 15.09 7.13
C GLY A 294 -5.09 14.38 8.11
N GLY A 295 -5.34 14.50 9.43
CA GLY A 295 -4.52 13.83 10.44
C GLY A 295 -3.03 14.17 10.29
N MET A 296 -2.14 13.17 10.42
CA MET A 296 -0.68 13.37 10.31
C MET A 296 -0.22 13.85 8.91
N ALA A 297 -1.00 13.65 7.86
CA ALA A 297 -0.68 14.23 6.55
C ALA A 297 -0.81 15.76 6.55
N ALA A 298 -1.75 16.30 7.32
CA ALA A 298 -1.90 17.75 7.49
C ALA A 298 -0.94 18.31 8.54
N THR A 299 -0.83 17.63 9.70
CA THR A 299 -0.15 18.19 10.88
C THR A 299 1.34 17.81 10.95
N GLY A 300 1.73 16.65 10.42
CA GLY A 300 3.08 16.11 10.55
C GLY A 300 3.95 16.31 9.30
N ILE A 301 3.40 16.20 8.10
CA ILE A 301 4.18 16.37 6.87
C ILE A 301 4.35 17.87 6.58
N PRO A 302 5.59 18.36 6.38
CA PRO A 302 5.81 19.78 6.12
C PRO A 302 5.25 20.26 4.78
N GLU A 303 4.90 21.56 4.73
CA GLU A 303 4.35 22.23 3.55
C GLU A 303 5.25 22.07 2.31
N TYR A 304 6.58 22.15 2.46
CA TYR A 304 7.54 22.02 1.36
C TYR A 304 7.63 20.60 0.76
N ARG A 305 7.03 19.58 1.40
CA ARG A 305 6.87 18.20 0.88
C ARG A 305 5.46 17.93 0.40
N LEU A 306 4.47 18.45 1.12
CA LEU A 306 3.04 18.27 0.84
C LEU A 306 2.29 19.58 1.07
N PRO A 307 2.06 20.39 0.02
CA PRO A 307 1.24 21.60 0.13
C PRO A 307 -0.16 21.27 0.64
N LYS A 308 -0.61 22.00 1.69
CA LYS A 308 -1.90 21.74 2.34
C LYS A 308 -3.08 21.99 1.40
N ALA A 309 -2.92 22.90 0.44
CA ALA A 309 -3.90 23.11 -0.61
C ALA A 309 -4.12 21.88 -1.51
N VAL A 310 -3.08 21.05 -1.72
CA VAL A 310 -3.21 19.77 -2.44
C VAL A 310 -4.00 18.78 -1.61
N LEU A 311 -3.61 18.59 -0.36
CA LEU A 311 -4.27 17.68 0.58
C LEU A 311 -5.74 18.05 0.80
N GLY A 312 -6.02 19.35 1.05
CA GLY A 312 -7.38 19.86 1.26
C GLY A 312 -8.30 19.58 0.08
N LYS A 313 -7.78 19.74 -1.16
CA LYS A 313 -8.56 19.43 -2.37
C LYS A 313 -8.89 17.93 -2.50
N GLU A 314 -7.99 17.04 -2.12
CA GLU A 314 -8.27 15.60 -2.12
C GLU A 314 -9.27 15.19 -1.03
N ILE A 315 -9.20 15.83 0.16
CA ILE A 315 -10.16 15.59 1.25
C ILE A 315 -11.56 16.10 0.88
N SER A 316 -11.68 17.22 0.17
CA SER A 316 -12.98 17.77 -0.25
C SER A 316 -13.80 16.84 -1.16
N ILE A 317 -13.19 15.78 -1.71
CA ILE A 317 -13.89 14.70 -2.41
C ILE A 317 -14.95 14.03 -1.49
N ILE A 318 -14.69 13.96 -0.20
CA ILE A 318 -15.62 13.38 0.77
C ILE A 318 -16.94 14.18 0.80
N GLU A 319 -16.86 15.52 0.85
CA GLU A 319 -18.02 16.39 0.83
C GLU A 319 -18.71 16.37 -0.54
N ALA A 320 -17.93 16.32 -1.63
CA ALA A 320 -18.46 16.18 -2.98
C ALA A 320 -19.27 14.89 -3.17
N LEU A 321 -18.92 13.81 -2.45
CA LEU A 321 -19.66 12.56 -2.40
C LEU A 321 -20.84 12.56 -1.41
N GLY A 322 -21.08 13.68 -0.71
CA GLY A 322 -22.18 13.83 0.27
C GLY A 322 -21.84 13.39 1.69
N GLY A 323 -20.58 13.11 2.01
CA GLY A 323 -20.13 12.87 3.38
C GLY A 323 -20.08 14.15 4.19
N GLN A 324 -20.24 14.06 5.52
CA GLN A 324 -20.20 15.20 6.43
C GLN A 324 -19.01 15.08 7.38
N ILE A 325 -18.23 16.16 7.52
CA ILE A 325 -17.10 16.22 8.46
C ILE A 325 -17.45 17.16 9.61
N HIS A 326 -17.48 16.60 10.82
CA HIS A 326 -17.76 17.31 12.08
C HIS A 326 -16.42 17.62 12.76
N TYR A 327 -15.97 18.87 12.65
CA TYR A 327 -14.72 19.36 13.24
C TYR A 327 -14.83 19.62 14.73
N ASN A 328 -13.69 19.61 15.44
CA ASN A 328 -13.57 19.85 16.88
C ASN A 328 -14.38 18.86 17.72
N GLN A 329 -14.66 17.68 17.21
CA GLN A 329 -15.35 16.59 17.86
C GLN A 329 -14.36 15.47 18.22
N LYS A 330 -13.79 15.53 19.42
CA LYS A 330 -12.79 14.56 19.90
C LYS A 330 -13.48 13.44 20.69
N MET A 331 -13.34 12.20 20.25
CA MET A 331 -13.78 11.03 21.00
C MET A 331 -13.09 10.97 22.36
N GLY A 332 -13.86 10.68 23.40
CA GLY A 332 -13.40 10.70 24.80
C GLY A 332 -13.48 12.05 25.51
N ARG A 333 -13.71 13.14 24.75
CA ARG A 333 -14.02 14.47 25.31
C ARG A 333 -15.45 14.87 24.99
N ASP A 334 -15.86 14.81 23.74
CA ASP A 334 -17.15 15.36 23.27
C ASP A 334 -18.20 14.25 23.03
N PHE A 335 -17.75 13.00 22.81
CA PHE A 335 -18.60 11.84 22.67
C PHE A 335 -17.80 10.54 22.97
N THR A 336 -18.53 9.46 23.22
CA THR A 336 -18.01 8.10 23.43
C THR A 336 -18.40 7.17 22.28
N LEU A 337 -17.84 5.95 22.26
CA LEU A 337 -18.25 4.93 21.31
C LEU A 337 -19.72 4.52 21.50
N SER A 338 -20.18 4.46 22.75
CA SER A 338 -21.58 4.16 23.08
C SER A 338 -22.53 5.23 22.55
N ASP A 339 -22.18 6.52 22.67
CA ASP A 339 -22.99 7.61 22.14
C ASP A 339 -23.19 7.48 20.62
N LEU A 340 -22.17 7.05 19.86
CA LEU A 340 -22.31 6.82 18.42
C LEU A 340 -23.32 5.70 18.13
N MET A 341 -23.26 4.61 18.88
CA MET A 341 -24.20 3.50 18.72
C MET A 341 -25.64 3.93 19.08
N GLU A 342 -25.81 4.70 20.16
CA GLU A 342 -27.10 5.25 20.58
C GLU A 342 -27.67 6.27 19.58
N ARG A 343 -26.83 7.03 18.88
CA ARG A 343 -27.22 7.90 17.76
C ARG A 343 -27.64 7.14 16.50
N GLY A 344 -27.63 5.79 16.53
CA GLY A 344 -28.13 4.92 15.47
C GLY A 344 -27.12 4.64 14.35
N TYR A 345 -25.83 4.82 14.56
CA TYR A 345 -24.82 4.35 13.61
C TYR A 345 -24.75 2.82 13.61
N SER A 346 -24.89 2.23 12.43
CA SER A 346 -24.92 0.77 12.24
C SER A 346 -23.53 0.13 12.26
N ALA A 347 -22.49 0.92 11.99
CA ALA A 347 -21.09 0.55 12.13
C ALA A 347 -20.24 1.79 12.46
N VAL A 348 -19.09 1.54 13.11
CA VAL A 348 -18.12 2.59 13.46
C VAL A 348 -16.73 2.18 12.98
N PHE A 349 -16.02 3.09 12.32
CA PHE A 349 -14.60 2.93 11.98
C PHE A 349 -13.74 3.87 12.81
N LEU A 350 -12.76 3.32 13.55
CA LEU A 350 -11.80 4.07 14.36
C LEU A 350 -10.49 4.26 13.58
N GLY A 351 -10.30 5.45 13.04
CA GLY A 351 -9.08 5.87 12.30
C GLY A 351 -8.31 6.98 13.05
N ILE A 352 -8.21 6.86 14.37
CA ILE A 352 -7.74 7.91 15.28
C ILE A 352 -6.22 8.17 15.27
N GLY A 353 -5.43 7.30 14.63
CA GLY A 353 -3.98 7.47 14.46
C GLY A 353 -3.16 7.39 15.75
N THR A 354 -1.95 7.98 15.70
CA THR A 354 -1.00 8.09 16.82
C THR A 354 -0.56 9.55 16.96
N HIS A 355 -0.89 10.19 18.06
CA HIS A 355 -0.67 11.63 18.23
C HIS A 355 0.28 12.00 19.36
N LYS A 356 0.63 11.06 20.25
CA LYS A 356 1.50 11.32 21.40
C LYS A 356 2.93 10.91 21.10
N GLY A 357 3.88 11.83 21.23
CA GLY A 357 5.31 11.54 21.14
C GLY A 357 5.80 10.63 22.27
N LYS A 358 6.89 9.89 22.03
CA LYS A 358 7.55 9.07 23.03
C LYS A 358 8.74 9.81 23.63
N THR A 359 8.89 9.73 24.96
CA THR A 359 10.07 10.20 25.70
C THR A 359 11.27 9.32 25.41
N MET A 360 12.46 9.90 25.50
CA MET A 360 13.75 9.18 25.33
C MET A 360 14.10 8.30 26.54
N GLN A 361 13.46 8.57 27.69
CA GLN A 361 13.74 7.93 28.98
C GLN A 361 15.21 8.15 29.45
N VAL A 362 15.67 9.37 29.32
CA VAL A 362 17.01 9.80 29.72
C VAL A 362 16.99 10.64 31.01
N ALA A 363 18.15 10.80 31.63
CA ALA A 363 18.25 11.58 32.88
C ALA A 363 17.84 13.05 32.66
N TYR A 364 17.08 13.60 33.61
CA TYR A 364 16.54 14.96 33.63
C TYR A 364 15.65 15.30 32.42
N GLU A 365 15.06 14.30 31.76
CA GLU A 365 14.04 14.52 30.74
C GLU A 365 12.71 14.91 31.41
N ASP A 366 12.20 16.07 31.04
CA ASP A 366 10.90 16.57 31.46
C ASP A 366 10.27 17.34 30.28
N PRO A 367 9.13 16.89 29.75
CA PRO A 367 8.44 17.56 28.65
C PRO A 367 8.02 19.01 28.90
N GLU A 368 7.96 19.44 30.17
CA GLU A 368 7.59 20.82 30.54
C GLU A 368 8.78 21.79 30.51
N ILE A 369 10.01 21.30 30.29
CA ILE A 369 11.19 22.15 30.21
C ILE A 369 11.15 23.02 28.94
N LEU A 370 11.42 24.31 29.08
CA LEU A 370 11.50 25.23 27.94
C LEU A 370 12.64 24.81 26.99
N GLY A 371 12.28 24.61 25.73
CA GLY A 371 13.20 24.09 24.70
C GLY A 371 13.13 22.58 24.56
N TYR A 372 12.07 21.93 25.05
CA TYR A 372 11.77 20.56 24.78
C TYR A 372 10.39 20.47 24.06
N ASP A 373 10.35 19.84 22.88
CA ASP A 373 9.11 19.59 22.12
C ASP A 373 9.13 18.19 21.52
N PHE A 374 8.06 17.45 21.56
CA PHE A 374 7.94 16.23 20.77
C PHE A 374 7.88 16.56 19.26
N GLY A 375 8.49 15.71 18.43
CA GLY A 375 8.56 15.94 16.98
C GLY A 375 7.21 16.18 16.33
N VAL A 376 6.16 15.47 16.76
CA VAL A 376 4.81 15.63 16.21
C VAL A 376 4.18 16.96 16.59
N ASP A 377 4.41 17.44 17.83
CA ASP A 377 3.89 18.72 18.31
C ASP A 377 4.63 19.90 17.68
N PHE A 378 5.95 19.75 17.51
CA PHE A 378 6.78 20.71 16.80
C PHE A 378 6.31 20.91 15.36
N LEU A 379 6.08 19.81 14.62
CA LEU A 379 5.58 19.88 13.24
C LEU A 379 4.16 20.41 13.15
N LEU A 380 3.27 20.04 14.08
CA LEU A 380 1.93 20.61 14.17
C LEU A 380 1.98 22.14 14.34
N ARG A 381 2.80 22.62 15.29
CA ARG A 381 2.97 24.06 15.53
C ARG A 381 3.50 24.81 14.30
N ILE A 382 4.45 24.22 13.57
CA ILE A 382 4.94 24.82 12.32
C ILE A 382 3.85 24.85 11.25
N ASN A 383 3.23 23.71 10.96
CA ASN A 383 2.29 23.61 9.86
C ASN A 383 1.00 24.39 10.12
N HIS A 384 0.46 24.33 11.33
CA HIS A 384 -0.83 24.91 11.63
C HIS A 384 -0.71 26.30 12.29
N ASP A 385 0.14 26.45 13.32
CA ASP A 385 0.17 27.74 14.03
C ASP A 385 1.01 28.77 13.29
N TYR A 386 2.23 28.39 12.85
CA TYR A 386 3.14 29.32 12.19
C TYR A 386 2.73 29.61 10.73
N ILE A 387 2.54 28.55 9.89
CA ILE A 387 2.28 28.74 8.46
C ILE A 387 0.85 29.20 8.22
N ASP A 388 -0.15 28.50 8.76
CA ASP A 388 -1.56 28.78 8.46
C ASP A 388 -2.10 30.01 9.23
N ARG A 389 -1.66 30.21 10.49
CA ARG A 389 -2.22 31.22 11.39
C ARG A 389 -1.27 32.40 11.66
N GLY A 390 -0.02 32.33 11.19
CA GLY A 390 0.97 33.37 11.40
C GLY A 390 1.43 33.56 12.85
N VAL A 391 1.26 32.56 13.72
CA VAL A 391 1.68 32.63 15.13
C VAL A 391 3.18 32.50 15.24
N PRO A 392 3.92 33.50 15.75
CA PRO A 392 5.36 33.44 15.86
C PRO A 392 5.83 32.30 16.76
N MET A 393 6.88 31.58 16.32
CA MET A 393 7.56 30.58 17.13
C MET A 393 8.96 31.09 17.52
N GLN A 394 9.25 31.05 18.80
CA GLN A 394 10.60 31.35 19.30
C GLN A 394 11.39 30.05 19.45
N LEU A 395 12.33 29.83 18.54
CA LEU A 395 13.27 28.73 18.57
C LEU A 395 14.66 29.22 18.97
N GLY A 396 15.45 28.38 19.58
CA GLY A 396 16.86 28.69 19.87
C GLY A 396 17.71 28.69 18.60
N GLU A 397 18.96 29.15 18.71
CA GLU A 397 19.91 29.14 17.59
C GLU A 397 20.42 27.73 17.21
N LYS A 398 20.41 26.81 18.19
CA LYS A 398 20.90 25.44 18.06
C LYS A 398 19.81 24.45 18.47
N MET A 399 19.67 23.40 17.72
CA MET A 399 18.64 22.38 17.92
C MET A 399 19.23 20.97 17.80
N VAL A 400 18.83 20.06 18.68
CA VAL A 400 19.10 18.63 18.60
C VAL A 400 17.80 17.89 18.31
N VAL A 401 17.76 17.17 17.21
CA VAL A 401 16.68 16.24 16.84
C VAL A 401 17.17 14.82 17.10
N VAL A 402 16.42 14.04 17.86
CA VAL A 402 16.79 12.65 18.21
C VAL A 402 15.87 11.69 17.46
N GLY A 403 16.44 10.88 16.58
CA GLY A 403 15.71 9.88 15.80
C GLY A 403 16.26 9.70 14.39
N GLY A 404 15.83 8.63 13.70
CA GLY A 404 16.29 8.30 12.35
C GLY A 404 15.15 8.03 11.36
N GLY A 405 13.90 8.36 11.71
CA GLY A 405 12.74 8.20 10.85
C GLY A 405 12.39 9.46 10.07
N ASN A 406 11.38 9.37 9.19
CA ASN A 406 10.93 10.52 8.38
C ASN A 406 10.53 11.73 9.24
N VAL A 407 9.92 11.52 10.42
CA VAL A 407 9.58 12.61 11.36
C VAL A 407 10.82 13.38 11.81
N ALA A 408 11.94 12.68 12.06
CA ALA A 408 13.19 13.32 12.44
C ALA A 408 13.77 14.16 11.28
N MET A 409 13.70 13.65 10.04
CA MET A 409 14.08 14.42 8.84
C MET A 409 13.21 15.67 8.69
N ASP A 410 11.89 15.51 8.84
CA ASP A 410 10.93 16.60 8.72
C ASP A 410 11.16 17.68 9.81
N CYS A 411 11.43 17.27 11.06
CA CYS A 411 11.77 18.20 12.13
C CYS A 411 13.08 18.97 11.85
N ALA A 412 14.15 18.25 11.47
CA ALA A 412 15.45 18.86 11.23
C ALA A 412 15.41 19.85 10.04
N ARG A 413 14.81 19.46 8.94
CA ARG A 413 14.67 20.30 7.75
C ARG A 413 13.73 21.50 7.98
N SER A 414 12.66 21.32 8.79
CA SER A 414 11.77 22.40 9.18
C SER A 414 12.45 23.39 10.12
N ALA A 415 13.30 22.92 11.04
CA ALA A 415 14.07 23.78 11.93
C ALA A 415 15.00 24.73 11.16
N LEU A 416 15.68 24.25 10.11
CA LEU A 416 16.49 25.09 9.23
C LEU A 416 15.65 26.20 8.55
N ARG A 417 14.41 25.86 8.10
CA ARG A 417 13.48 26.81 7.50
C ARG A 417 12.95 27.85 8.49
N MET A 418 12.96 27.50 9.75
CA MET A 418 12.65 28.43 10.88
C MET A 418 13.87 29.24 11.33
N ASN A 419 14.94 29.28 10.53
CA ASN A 419 16.18 30.03 10.77
C ASN A 419 16.99 29.55 11.99
N VAL A 420 16.83 28.31 12.43
CA VAL A 420 17.76 27.69 13.37
C VAL A 420 19.12 27.56 12.68
N LYS A 421 20.17 28.09 13.30
CA LYS A 421 21.51 28.21 12.68
C LYS A 421 22.23 26.86 12.59
N GLU A 422 22.06 26.03 13.62
CA GLU A 422 22.77 24.76 13.76
C GLU A 422 21.78 23.68 14.20
N VAL A 423 21.58 22.67 13.34
CA VAL A 423 20.66 21.56 13.58
C VAL A 423 21.44 20.25 13.59
N HIS A 424 21.48 19.61 14.75
CA HIS A 424 22.12 18.32 14.95
C HIS A 424 21.05 17.20 14.93
N LEU A 425 21.32 16.14 14.21
CA LEU A 425 20.49 14.93 14.22
C LEU A 425 21.26 13.79 14.86
N VAL A 426 20.75 13.29 15.98
CA VAL A 426 21.36 12.21 16.76
C VAL A 426 20.62 10.90 16.48
N TYR A 427 21.36 9.90 16.02
CA TYR A 427 20.81 8.58 15.72
C TYR A 427 21.71 7.46 16.26
N ARG A 428 21.11 6.52 17.01
CA ARG A 428 21.83 5.48 17.76
C ARG A 428 22.45 4.37 16.90
N ARG A 429 22.08 4.26 15.60
CA ARG A 429 22.63 3.30 14.64
C ARG A 429 23.39 4.03 13.54
N SER A 430 23.87 3.28 12.54
CA SER A 430 24.51 3.88 11.38
C SER A 430 23.47 4.40 10.37
N GLU A 431 23.93 5.14 9.38
CA GLU A 431 23.08 5.65 8.29
C GLU A 431 22.33 4.52 7.57
N LYS A 432 22.98 3.38 7.40
CA LYS A 432 22.44 2.22 6.70
C LYS A 432 21.16 1.67 7.36
N GLU A 433 21.05 1.77 8.68
CA GLU A 433 19.90 1.31 9.46
C GLU A 433 18.84 2.41 9.66
N MET A 434 18.98 3.58 9.04
CA MET A 434 17.96 4.62 9.14
C MET A 434 16.67 4.20 8.43
N PRO A 435 15.51 4.25 9.10
CA PRO A 435 14.24 3.93 8.48
C PRO A 435 13.64 5.07 7.64
N ALA A 436 14.26 6.26 7.65
CA ALA A 436 13.83 7.38 6.82
C ALA A 436 14.06 7.10 5.32
N ASP A 437 13.28 7.75 4.47
CA ASP A 437 13.49 7.70 3.02
C ASP A 437 14.88 8.26 2.67
N HIS A 438 15.63 7.53 1.85
CA HIS A 438 16.99 7.91 1.46
C HIS A 438 17.04 9.31 0.80
N GLU A 439 16.03 9.67 -0.01
CA GLU A 439 15.95 10.98 -0.64
C GLU A 439 15.84 12.09 0.42
N GLU A 440 15.12 11.84 1.53
CA GLU A 440 14.99 12.80 2.64
C GLU A 440 16.28 12.93 3.46
N ILE A 441 17.03 11.83 3.66
CA ILE A 441 18.33 11.86 4.32
C ILE A 441 19.31 12.71 3.51
N GLU A 442 19.42 12.44 2.21
CA GLU A 442 20.28 13.19 1.31
C GLU A 442 19.89 14.68 1.20
N ALA A 443 18.58 14.96 1.20
CA ALA A 443 18.08 16.33 1.20
C ALA A 443 18.46 17.07 2.49
N ALA A 444 18.35 16.41 3.66
CA ALA A 444 18.73 16.99 4.95
C ALA A 444 20.24 17.29 5.01
N LYS A 445 21.10 16.40 4.52
CA LYS A 445 22.54 16.62 4.41
C LYS A 445 22.88 17.83 3.53
N LYS A 446 22.27 17.90 2.32
CA LYS A 446 22.47 19.01 1.39
C LYS A 446 21.98 20.36 1.95
N GLU A 447 20.97 20.36 2.80
CA GLU A 447 20.44 21.54 3.47
C GLU A 447 21.31 21.98 4.68
N GLY A 448 22.23 21.11 5.16
CA GLY A 448 23.22 21.45 6.18
C GLY A 448 22.89 20.90 7.57
N VAL A 449 22.06 19.86 7.69
CA VAL A 449 21.88 19.13 8.96
C VAL A 449 23.14 18.38 9.32
N ILE A 450 23.57 18.46 10.57
CA ILE A 450 24.76 17.81 11.12
C ILE A 450 24.36 16.46 11.72
N PHE A 451 24.81 15.36 11.13
CA PHE A 451 24.47 14.02 11.57
C PHE A 451 25.47 13.45 12.58
N HIS A 452 24.96 12.92 13.68
CA HIS A 452 25.69 12.15 14.69
C HIS A 452 25.17 10.71 14.67
N PHE A 453 25.76 9.89 13.81
CA PHE A 453 25.48 8.46 13.77
C PHE A 453 26.16 7.72 14.94
N LEU A 454 25.65 6.52 15.25
CA LEU A 454 26.15 5.71 16.36
C LEU A 454 26.26 6.53 17.64
N THR A 455 25.23 7.32 17.93
CA THR A 455 25.22 8.26 19.05
C THR A 455 23.84 8.23 19.71
N ASN A 456 23.76 8.10 21.02
CA ASN A 456 22.51 8.03 21.78
C ASN A 456 22.52 9.06 22.92
N PRO A 457 21.42 9.80 23.18
CA PRO A 457 21.34 10.70 24.32
C PRO A 457 21.34 9.91 25.64
N THR A 458 21.96 10.47 26.69
CA THR A 458 22.00 9.93 28.06
C THR A 458 21.34 10.87 29.06
N LYS A 459 21.39 12.20 28.78
CA LYS A 459 20.96 13.19 29.76
C LYS A 459 20.62 14.51 29.07
N ILE A 460 19.60 15.21 29.56
CA ILE A 460 19.32 16.60 29.19
C ILE A 460 19.97 17.53 30.22
N LEU A 461 20.73 18.49 29.72
CA LEU A 461 21.37 19.51 30.56
C LEU A 461 20.44 20.71 30.66
N VAL A 462 20.02 21.04 31.88
CA VAL A 462 19.06 22.09 32.17
C VAL A 462 19.68 23.18 32.99
N GLN A 463 19.44 24.43 32.66
CA GLN A 463 19.80 25.60 33.45
C GLN A 463 18.67 26.60 33.48
N ASN A 464 18.26 27.03 34.68
CA ASN A 464 17.14 27.98 34.88
C ASN A 464 15.86 27.56 34.18
N GLY A 465 15.48 26.26 34.21
CA GLY A 465 14.29 25.71 33.60
C GLY A 465 14.33 25.65 32.06
N ARG A 466 15.50 25.79 31.45
CA ARG A 466 15.68 25.74 29.97
C ARG A 466 16.73 24.73 29.58
N VAL A 467 16.55 24.11 28.42
CA VAL A 467 17.57 23.26 27.79
C VAL A 467 18.82 24.07 27.49
N ARG A 468 19.99 23.49 27.81
CA ARG A 468 21.33 24.04 27.53
C ARG A 468 22.23 23.10 26.75
N GLY A 469 21.91 21.81 26.74
CA GLY A 469 22.67 20.82 26.00
C GLY A 469 22.08 19.43 26.17
N VAL A 470 22.61 18.51 25.43
CA VAL A 470 22.34 17.08 25.54
C VAL A 470 23.65 16.35 25.68
N GLU A 471 23.80 15.60 26.76
CA GLU A 471 24.88 14.65 26.89
C GLU A 471 24.54 13.40 26.08
N VAL A 472 25.46 12.95 25.28
CA VAL A 472 25.31 11.80 24.39
C VAL A 472 26.50 10.86 24.54
N ILE A 473 26.29 9.57 24.25
CA ILE A 473 27.32 8.54 24.29
C ILE A 473 27.48 7.89 22.92
N LYS A 474 28.71 7.50 22.54
CA LYS A 474 28.94 6.71 21.34
C LYS A 474 28.38 5.31 21.48
N MET A 475 27.88 4.75 20.35
CA MET A 475 27.34 3.42 20.29
C MET A 475 28.15 2.55 19.31
N ALA A 476 28.16 1.24 19.55
CA ALA A 476 28.68 0.25 18.62
C ALA A 476 27.52 -0.68 18.19
N LEU A 477 27.56 -1.18 16.97
CA LEU A 477 26.64 -2.22 16.52
C LEU A 477 27.12 -3.57 17.01
N SER A 478 26.22 -4.38 17.58
CA SER A 478 26.49 -5.80 17.86
C SER A 478 26.47 -6.63 16.58
N GLU A 479 26.89 -7.89 16.67
CA GLU A 479 26.61 -8.87 15.63
C GLU A 479 25.08 -8.97 15.37
N PRO A 480 24.68 -9.26 14.13
CA PRO A 480 23.28 -9.46 13.79
C PRO A 480 22.65 -10.62 14.57
N ASP A 481 21.42 -10.45 15.06
CA ASP A 481 20.62 -11.53 15.62
C ASP A 481 20.08 -12.46 14.52
N GLU A 482 19.32 -13.51 14.90
CA GLU A 482 18.72 -14.49 13.98
C GLU A 482 17.79 -13.83 12.93
N SER A 483 17.28 -12.63 13.20
CA SER A 483 16.48 -11.83 12.25
C SER A 483 17.33 -10.93 11.35
N GLY A 484 18.66 -10.94 11.49
CA GLY A 484 19.60 -10.07 10.79
C GLY A 484 19.66 -8.65 11.34
N ARG A 485 19.11 -8.39 12.52
CA ARG A 485 19.07 -7.08 13.15
C ARG A 485 20.22 -6.90 14.16
N CYS A 486 21.02 -5.84 13.95
CA CYS A 486 22.08 -5.46 14.91
C CYS A 486 21.47 -4.69 16.10
N SER A 487 21.78 -5.12 17.31
CA SER A 487 21.56 -4.35 18.53
C SER A 487 22.61 -3.24 18.65
N VAL A 488 22.38 -2.29 19.54
CA VAL A 488 23.34 -1.21 19.83
C VAL A 488 23.80 -1.31 21.28
N VAL A 489 25.09 -1.15 21.48
CA VAL A 489 25.71 -1.15 22.82
C VAL A 489 26.50 0.14 23.04
N PRO A 490 26.43 0.75 24.24
CA PRO A 490 27.19 1.95 24.52
C PRO A 490 28.70 1.65 24.58
N VAL A 491 29.50 2.57 24.09
CA VAL A 491 30.96 2.55 24.22
C VAL A 491 31.33 3.31 25.50
N ALA A 492 31.92 2.62 26.46
CA ALA A 492 32.27 3.22 27.75
C ALA A 492 33.22 4.42 27.58
N GLU A 493 33.09 5.41 28.45
CA GLU A 493 33.94 6.62 28.49
C GLU A 493 33.98 7.42 27.19
N SER A 494 32.87 7.41 26.43
CA SER A 494 32.73 8.10 25.15
C SER A 494 31.71 9.22 25.19
N GLU A 495 31.28 9.62 26.38
CA GLU A 495 30.28 10.68 26.58
C GLU A 495 30.83 12.02 26.10
N PHE A 496 29.97 12.81 25.47
CA PHE A 496 30.26 14.20 25.13
C PHE A 496 28.97 15.03 25.12
N VAL A 497 29.12 16.34 25.16
CA VAL A 497 28.00 17.27 25.21
C VAL A 497 27.81 17.92 23.84
N ILE A 498 26.56 17.96 23.37
CA ILE A 498 26.13 18.80 22.25
C ILE A 498 25.40 20.01 22.86
N ASP A 499 25.99 21.20 22.74
CA ASP A 499 25.34 22.44 23.15
C ASP A 499 24.09 22.70 22.30
N THR A 500 22.96 22.92 22.94
CA THR A 500 21.70 23.19 22.27
C THR A 500 20.74 23.97 23.14
N ASN A 501 19.84 24.72 22.51
CA ASN A 501 18.76 25.42 23.19
C ASN A 501 17.42 24.69 23.05
N HIS A 502 17.36 23.66 22.20
CA HIS A 502 16.13 22.96 21.89
C HIS A 502 16.38 21.49 21.57
N VAL A 503 15.58 20.60 22.15
CA VAL A 503 15.65 19.15 21.95
C VAL A 503 14.31 18.63 21.43
N ILE A 504 14.35 17.84 20.37
CA ILE A 504 13.16 17.27 19.74
C ILE A 504 13.30 15.74 19.65
N PRO A 505 12.71 14.97 20.58
CA PRO A 505 12.53 13.54 20.41
C PRO A 505 11.59 13.23 19.22
N ALA A 506 12.12 12.52 18.23
CA ALA A 506 11.41 12.01 17.05
C ALA A 506 11.59 10.48 16.93
N ILE A 507 11.50 9.78 18.08
CA ILE A 507 11.80 8.35 18.25
C ILE A 507 10.58 7.44 18.21
N GLY A 508 9.46 7.96 17.75
CA GLY A 508 8.21 7.24 17.59
C GLY A 508 7.04 7.92 18.27
N GLN A 509 5.87 7.33 18.05
CA GLN A 509 4.59 7.84 18.52
C GLN A 509 3.81 6.71 19.20
N GLN A 510 2.79 7.08 19.96
CA GLN A 510 1.87 6.14 20.59
C GLN A 510 0.42 6.63 20.47
N VAL A 511 -0.49 5.68 20.54
CA VAL A 511 -1.92 5.95 20.48
C VAL A 511 -2.37 6.50 21.83
N GLU A 512 -3.28 7.48 21.80
CA GLU A 512 -3.98 7.96 22.98
C GLU A 512 -5.33 7.25 23.08
N LEU A 513 -5.43 6.25 23.97
CA LEU A 513 -6.60 5.37 24.11
C LEU A 513 -7.24 5.43 25.52
N GLY A 514 -6.89 6.42 26.34
CA GLY A 514 -7.42 6.57 27.69
C GLY A 514 -8.96 6.69 27.76
N PHE A 515 -9.61 6.97 26.63
CA PHE A 515 -11.06 7.03 26.48
C PHE A 515 -11.71 5.68 26.09
N VAL A 516 -10.93 4.67 25.72
CA VAL A 516 -11.43 3.30 25.48
C VAL A 516 -11.45 2.58 26.80
N SER A 517 -12.64 2.32 27.31
CA SER A 517 -12.84 1.62 28.58
C SER A 517 -13.11 0.13 28.33
N PRO A 518 -12.90 -0.75 29.32
CA PRO A 518 -13.30 -2.16 29.22
C PRO A 518 -14.81 -2.34 28.91
N LYS A 519 -15.65 -1.37 29.27
CA LYS A 519 -17.10 -1.38 28.99
C LYS A 519 -17.40 -1.20 27.50
N ASP A 520 -16.46 -0.60 26.74
CA ASP A 520 -16.62 -0.44 25.30
C ASP A 520 -16.47 -1.75 24.52
N GLY A 521 -15.97 -2.83 25.17
CA GLY A 521 -15.79 -4.13 24.56
C GLY A 521 -14.71 -4.16 23.47
N VAL A 522 -13.85 -3.15 23.42
CA VAL A 522 -12.70 -3.05 22.48
C VAL A 522 -11.43 -3.41 23.24
N GLU A 523 -10.81 -4.52 22.89
CA GLU A 523 -9.54 -4.95 23.47
C GLU A 523 -8.35 -4.21 22.87
N LEU A 524 -7.33 -4.03 23.70
CA LEU A 524 -6.05 -3.44 23.31
C LEU A 524 -4.94 -4.48 23.39
N HIS A 525 -3.92 -4.30 22.54
CA HIS A 525 -2.67 -5.02 22.70
C HIS A 525 -1.84 -4.50 23.90
N PRO A 526 -0.97 -5.32 24.51
CA PRO A 526 -0.11 -4.87 25.62
C PRO A 526 0.75 -3.65 25.30
N TRP A 527 1.07 -3.42 24.03
CA TRP A 527 1.84 -2.26 23.56
C TRP A 527 0.97 -1.05 23.22
N GLY A 528 -0.34 -1.07 23.51
CA GLY A 528 -1.21 0.09 23.46
C GLY A 528 -1.85 0.38 22.11
N THR A 529 -2.01 -0.60 21.20
CA THR A 529 -2.78 -0.45 19.96
C THR A 529 -4.09 -1.23 20.02
N ILE A 530 -5.06 -0.87 19.18
CA ILE A 530 -6.38 -1.54 19.13
C ILE A 530 -6.21 -2.93 18.51
N LYS A 531 -6.73 -3.95 19.21
CA LYS A 531 -6.76 -5.34 18.73
C LYS A 531 -7.88 -5.51 17.70
N VAL A 532 -7.53 -6.01 16.53
CA VAL A 532 -8.48 -6.29 15.44
C VAL A 532 -8.21 -7.67 14.85
N ASN A 533 -9.21 -8.22 14.19
CA ASN A 533 -9.00 -9.36 13.30
C ASN A 533 -8.25 -8.85 12.03
N PRO A 534 -7.05 -9.36 11.72
CA PRO A 534 -6.25 -8.84 10.61
C PRO A 534 -6.93 -8.95 9.23
N ALA A 535 -7.81 -9.95 9.05
CA ALA A 535 -8.49 -10.17 7.78
C ALA A 535 -9.64 -9.17 7.55
N SER A 536 -10.37 -8.77 8.61
CA SER A 536 -11.55 -7.92 8.52
C SER A 536 -11.38 -6.51 9.06
N LEU A 537 -10.36 -6.27 9.89
CA LEU A 537 -10.17 -5.06 10.70
C LEU A 537 -11.31 -4.80 11.70
N MET A 538 -12.20 -5.77 11.96
CA MET A 538 -13.19 -5.69 13.03
C MET A 538 -12.50 -5.87 14.39
N THR A 539 -12.85 -5.03 15.36
CA THR A 539 -12.39 -5.14 16.74
C THR A 539 -13.07 -6.32 17.44
N THR A 540 -12.76 -6.52 18.70
CA THR A 540 -13.49 -7.48 19.55
C THR A 540 -14.96 -7.10 19.78
N ARG A 541 -15.31 -5.81 19.61
CA ARG A 541 -16.70 -5.34 19.61
C ARG A 541 -17.32 -5.45 18.23
N LYS A 542 -18.39 -6.20 18.12
CA LYS A 542 -19.14 -6.38 16.86
C LYS A 542 -19.65 -5.03 16.31
N GLY A 543 -19.48 -4.81 15.00
CA GLY A 543 -19.88 -3.55 14.34
C GLY A 543 -18.88 -2.40 14.50
N VAL A 544 -17.78 -2.60 15.24
CA VAL A 544 -16.71 -1.62 15.41
C VAL A 544 -15.45 -2.11 14.71
N PHE A 545 -14.92 -1.29 13.82
CA PHE A 545 -13.73 -1.54 13.02
C PHE A 545 -12.63 -0.53 13.35
N ALA A 546 -11.39 -0.88 13.16
CA ALA A 546 -10.29 0.05 13.37
C ALA A 546 -9.19 -0.14 12.31
N GLY A 547 -8.44 0.92 12.00
CA GLY A 547 -7.37 0.85 11.01
C GLY A 547 -6.43 2.05 11.05
N GLY A 548 -5.33 1.97 10.31
CA GLY A 548 -4.23 2.91 10.36
C GLY A 548 -3.39 2.74 11.62
N ASP A 549 -2.69 3.81 12.01
CA ASP A 549 -1.66 3.76 13.06
C ASP A 549 -2.20 3.35 14.44
N CYS A 550 -3.48 3.54 14.73
CA CYS A 550 -4.07 3.07 16.00
C CYS A 550 -4.12 1.54 16.12
N VAL A 551 -3.94 0.81 15.00
CA VAL A 551 -3.87 -0.65 14.94
C VAL A 551 -2.44 -1.14 14.71
N SER A 552 -1.75 -0.60 13.70
CA SER A 552 -0.40 -1.05 13.31
C SER A 552 0.73 -0.41 14.12
N GLY A 553 0.47 0.62 14.91
CA GLY A 553 1.49 1.58 15.31
C GLY A 553 1.84 2.53 14.14
N PRO A 554 2.74 3.51 14.34
CA PRO A 554 3.14 4.46 13.31
C PRO A 554 3.64 3.76 12.04
N ALA A 555 2.96 4.00 10.91
CA ALA A 555 3.23 3.35 9.64
C ALA A 555 3.17 4.36 8.47
N THR A 556 3.04 3.88 7.25
CA THR A 556 2.99 4.74 6.08
C THR A 556 1.56 5.15 5.73
N LEU A 557 1.41 6.30 5.09
CA LEU A 557 0.12 6.83 4.63
C LEU A 557 -0.62 5.83 3.72
N VAL A 558 0.11 5.15 2.82
CA VAL A 558 -0.48 4.16 1.91
C VAL A 558 -0.97 2.90 2.64
N GLN A 559 -0.32 2.47 3.72
CA GLN A 559 -0.82 1.38 4.58
C GLN A 559 -2.09 1.79 5.33
N ALA A 560 -2.12 3.01 5.85
CA ALA A 560 -3.31 3.54 6.50
C ALA A 560 -4.52 3.57 5.56
N MET A 561 -4.34 4.02 4.30
CA MET A 561 -5.40 4.00 3.29
C MET A 561 -5.84 2.59 2.91
N ALA A 562 -4.91 1.64 2.83
CA ALA A 562 -5.24 0.23 2.59
C ALA A 562 -6.12 -0.36 3.71
N HIS A 563 -5.85 0.03 4.98
CA HIS A 563 -6.73 -0.34 6.09
C HIS A 563 -8.13 0.28 5.93
N GLY A 564 -8.23 1.53 5.48
CA GLY A 564 -9.53 2.18 5.21
C GLY A 564 -10.34 1.46 4.13
N GLU A 565 -9.74 1.12 2.98
CA GLU A 565 -10.39 0.34 1.92
C GLU A 565 -10.85 -1.04 2.44
N LYS A 566 -9.98 -1.74 3.15
CA LYS A 566 -10.27 -3.07 3.72
C LYS A 566 -11.41 -3.02 4.71
N ALA A 567 -11.39 -2.05 5.61
CA ALA A 567 -12.47 -1.85 6.59
C ALA A 567 -13.80 -1.50 5.92
N ALA A 568 -13.81 -0.64 4.91
CA ALA A 568 -15.02 -0.28 4.18
C ALA A 568 -15.67 -1.49 3.48
N ARG A 569 -14.86 -2.37 2.92
CA ARG A 569 -15.34 -3.65 2.35
C ARG A 569 -15.92 -4.56 3.44
N SER A 570 -15.24 -4.69 4.57
CA SER A 570 -15.70 -5.51 5.69
C SER A 570 -16.98 -4.94 6.33
N ILE A 571 -17.11 -3.63 6.42
CA ILE A 571 -18.32 -2.95 6.88
C ILE A 571 -19.49 -3.22 5.92
N ASP A 572 -19.27 -3.13 4.61
CA ASP A 572 -20.28 -3.45 3.61
C ASP A 572 -20.77 -4.91 3.72
N ASP A 573 -19.85 -5.87 3.80
CA ASP A 573 -20.20 -7.29 4.04
C ASP A 573 -20.97 -7.47 5.36
N TYR A 574 -20.53 -6.83 6.44
CA TYR A 574 -21.18 -6.89 7.73
C TYR A 574 -22.63 -6.36 7.70
N LEU A 575 -22.83 -5.19 7.05
CA LEU A 575 -24.14 -4.55 7.01
C LEU A 575 -25.10 -5.21 6.00
N THR A 576 -24.60 -5.80 4.91
CA THR A 576 -25.44 -6.41 3.87
C THR A 576 -25.66 -7.92 4.07
N LEU A 577 -24.64 -8.64 4.54
CA LEU A 577 -24.65 -10.09 4.64
C LEU A 577 -24.72 -10.60 6.09
N GLY A 578 -24.54 -9.73 7.09
CA GLY A 578 -24.40 -10.10 8.49
C GLY A 578 -23.12 -10.89 8.82
N ARG A 579 -22.27 -11.15 7.82
CA ARG A 579 -20.98 -11.86 7.96
C ARG A 579 -19.93 -11.22 7.05
N ILE A 580 -18.65 -11.36 7.38
CA ILE A 580 -17.54 -10.86 6.57
C ILE A 580 -16.96 -12.03 5.76
N ARG A 581 -16.77 -11.81 4.46
CA ARG A 581 -16.14 -12.76 3.55
C ARG A 581 -14.64 -12.61 3.57
N PHE A 582 -13.92 -13.67 3.88
CA PHE A 582 -12.46 -13.73 3.80
C PHE A 582 -12.07 -14.33 2.46
N GLN A 583 -11.11 -13.72 1.81
CA GLN A 583 -10.57 -14.20 0.53
C GLN A 583 -9.04 -14.30 0.67
N PRO A 584 -8.44 -15.49 0.55
CA PRO A 584 -7.00 -15.71 0.68
C PRO A 584 -6.20 -15.25 -0.55
N LYS A 585 -6.68 -14.22 -1.26
CA LYS A 585 -6.11 -13.72 -2.52
C LYS A 585 -4.72 -13.15 -2.40
N GLU A 586 -4.36 -12.58 -1.24
CA GLU A 586 -3.10 -11.85 -1.10
C GLU A 586 -1.90 -12.78 -1.32
N ARG A 587 -1.91 -13.97 -0.73
CA ARG A 587 -0.83 -14.93 -0.90
C ARG A 587 -0.82 -15.59 -2.27
N MET A 588 -1.99 -15.91 -2.83
CA MET A 588 -2.10 -16.41 -4.21
C MET A 588 -1.56 -15.40 -5.22
N ALA A 589 -1.95 -14.13 -5.07
CA ALA A 589 -1.46 -13.04 -5.89
C ALA A 589 0.06 -12.85 -5.76
N GLN A 590 0.58 -12.97 -4.54
CA GLN A 590 2.01 -12.89 -4.26
C GLN A 590 2.79 -14.05 -4.90
N LEU A 591 2.31 -15.28 -4.77
CA LEU A 591 2.89 -16.46 -5.41
C LEU A 591 3.03 -16.27 -6.92
N VAL A 592 2.01 -15.68 -7.57
CA VAL A 592 2.01 -15.38 -9.00
C VAL A 592 2.95 -14.21 -9.34
N ALA A 593 3.04 -13.21 -8.47
CA ALA A 593 3.89 -12.04 -8.68
C ALA A 593 5.38 -12.34 -8.51
N ASP A 594 5.74 -13.22 -7.56
CA ASP A 594 7.13 -13.54 -7.20
C ASP A 594 7.86 -14.36 -8.25
N VAL A 595 7.14 -14.77 -9.27
CA VAL A 595 7.73 -15.57 -10.34
C VAL A 595 8.81 -14.81 -11.10
N GLN A 596 9.96 -15.47 -11.25
CA GLN A 596 11.13 -14.97 -11.97
C GLN A 596 10.78 -14.57 -13.43
N PRO A 597 11.26 -13.42 -13.92
CA PRO A 597 11.01 -13.02 -15.30
C PRO A 597 11.67 -14.00 -16.29
N MET A 598 11.05 -14.16 -17.45
CA MET A 598 11.54 -15.04 -18.50
C MET A 598 12.94 -14.68 -19.00
N ILE A 599 13.37 -13.42 -18.83
CA ILE A 599 14.75 -12.98 -19.14
C ILE A 599 15.78 -13.78 -18.34
N ALA A 600 15.51 -14.08 -17.05
CA ALA A 600 16.38 -14.92 -16.23
C ALA A 600 16.43 -16.41 -16.71
N LYS A 601 15.47 -16.84 -17.53
CA LYS A 601 15.38 -18.18 -18.09
C LYS A 601 15.94 -18.28 -19.53
N GLY A 602 16.70 -17.29 -19.99
CA GLY A 602 17.37 -17.30 -21.30
C GLY A 602 16.50 -16.87 -22.48
N ILE A 603 15.30 -16.33 -22.25
CA ILE A 603 14.51 -15.70 -23.30
C ILE A 603 15.01 -14.27 -23.47
N ASN A 604 15.80 -14.05 -24.50
CA ASN A 604 16.42 -12.77 -24.78
C ASN A 604 15.44 -11.85 -25.53
N ILE A 605 14.73 -10.99 -24.78
CA ILE A 605 13.97 -9.89 -25.36
C ILE A 605 14.85 -8.66 -25.30
N PRO A 606 15.10 -7.99 -26.43
CA PRO A 606 15.87 -6.76 -26.44
C PRO A 606 15.08 -5.66 -25.73
N ILE A 607 15.43 -5.40 -24.47
CA ILE A 607 14.89 -4.28 -23.70
C ILE A 607 15.86 -3.13 -23.87
N ARG A 608 15.37 -2.00 -24.41
CA ARG A 608 16.16 -0.79 -24.55
C ARG A 608 16.45 -0.21 -23.17
N HIS A 609 17.75 0.04 -22.91
CA HIS A 609 18.18 0.83 -21.75
C HIS A 609 17.75 2.28 -21.91
N GLU A 610 17.11 2.84 -20.89
CA GLU A 610 16.61 4.20 -20.88
C GLU A 610 16.83 4.81 -19.49
N TYR A 611 17.24 6.08 -19.48
CA TYR A 611 17.46 6.78 -18.22
C TYR A 611 16.13 7.07 -17.51
N ARG A 612 16.11 6.87 -16.21
CA ARG A 612 15.01 7.30 -15.35
C ARG A 612 14.91 8.81 -15.34
N VAL A 613 13.69 9.34 -15.34
CA VAL A 613 13.45 10.76 -15.22
C VAL A 613 13.99 11.29 -13.88
N LYS A 614 14.78 12.35 -13.94
CA LYS A 614 15.32 13.03 -12.74
C LYS A 614 14.38 14.16 -12.34
N ILE A 615 13.87 14.08 -11.11
CA ILE A 615 13.03 15.14 -10.55
C ILE A 615 13.91 16.37 -10.32
N LYS A 616 13.49 17.52 -10.85
CA LYS A 616 14.14 18.80 -10.58
C LYS A 616 13.71 19.30 -9.21
N GLU A 617 14.68 19.75 -8.42
CA GLU A 617 14.46 20.29 -7.08
C GLU A 617 14.92 21.74 -7.01
N LEU A 618 14.39 22.49 -6.05
CA LEU A 618 14.91 23.80 -5.70
C LEU A 618 16.34 23.67 -5.15
N ASP A 619 17.16 24.68 -5.43
CA ASP A 619 18.54 24.75 -4.92
C ASP A 619 18.57 24.58 -3.38
N PRO A 620 19.47 23.76 -2.82
CA PRO A 620 19.50 23.47 -1.38
C PRO A 620 19.69 24.70 -0.49
N LEU A 621 20.48 25.71 -0.93
CA LEU A 621 20.73 26.92 -0.16
C LEU A 621 19.51 27.87 -0.17
N MET A 622 18.72 27.81 -1.24
CA MET A 622 17.48 28.57 -1.34
C MET A 622 16.34 27.90 -0.58
N ARG A 623 16.12 26.58 -0.82
CA ARG A 623 14.98 25.86 -0.28
C ARG A 623 14.98 25.71 1.25
N LYS A 624 16.16 25.71 1.90
CA LYS A 624 16.27 25.69 3.37
C LYS A 624 15.77 26.95 4.07
N LYS A 625 15.35 27.96 3.33
CA LYS A 625 14.84 29.24 3.86
C LYS A 625 13.35 29.46 3.58
N ILE A 626 12.71 28.58 2.82
CA ILE A 626 11.34 28.75 2.35
C ILE A 626 10.54 27.46 2.56
N PHE A 627 9.22 27.57 2.62
CA PHE A 627 8.30 26.46 2.74
C PHE A 627 7.62 26.07 1.42
N GLU A 628 8.06 26.63 0.29
CA GLU A 628 7.59 26.22 -1.03
C GLU A 628 7.94 24.76 -1.34
N GLU A 629 7.09 24.13 -2.17
CA GLU A 629 7.29 22.75 -2.59
C GLU A 629 8.65 22.54 -3.27
N VAL A 630 9.47 21.64 -2.75
CA VAL A 630 10.86 21.42 -3.17
C VAL A 630 10.96 20.75 -4.53
N GLU A 631 10.21 19.66 -4.74
CA GLU A 631 10.18 18.91 -5.99
C GLU A 631 9.38 19.67 -7.05
N LYS A 632 9.91 19.83 -8.25
CA LYS A 632 9.17 20.41 -9.38
C LYS A 632 8.41 19.32 -10.14
N PRO A 633 7.24 19.65 -10.75
CA PRO A 633 6.53 18.71 -11.60
C PRO A 633 7.35 18.37 -12.85
N ILE A 634 7.15 17.17 -13.37
CA ILE A 634 7.70 16.75 -14.67
C ILE A 634 6.79 17.21 -15.82
N SER A 635 7.36 17.37 -17.00
CA SER A 635 6.61 17.69 -18.23
C SER A 635 5.86 16.46 -18.76
N VAL A 636 4.95 16.68 -19.72
CA VAL A 636 4.23 15.61 -20.43
C VAL A 636 5.22 14.68 -21.16
N ASP A 637 6.24 15.23 -21.80
CA ASP A 637 7.26 14.45 -22.54
C ASP A 637 8.11 13.61 -21.59
N GLU A 638 8.50 14.16 -20.43
CA GLU A 638 9.21 13.43 -19.38
C GLU A 638 8.34 12.30 -18.82
N ALA A 639 7.05 12.56 -18.57
CA ALA A 639 6.11 11.55 -18.11
C ALA A 639 5.88 10.43 -19.14
N TYR A 640 5.75 10.80 -20.41
CA TYR A 640 5.62 9.84 -21.50
C TYR A 640 6.87 8.96 -21.62
N SER A 641 8.06 9.56 -21.63
CA SER A 641 9.34 8.86 -21.67
C SER A 641 9.50 7.89 -20.49
N GLU A 642 9.23 8.35 -19.26
CA GLU A 642 9.31 7.50 -18.07
C GLU A 642 8.30 6.34 -18.10
N ALA A 643 7.08 6.60 -18.57
CA ALA A 643 6.07 5.57 -18.71
C ALA A 643 6.48 4.47 -19.69
N GLN A 644 7.21 4.80 -20.80
CA GLN A 644 7.70 3.80 -21.77
C GLN A 644 8.65 2.76 -21.15
N ARG A 645 9.32 3.09 -20.06
CA ARG A 645 10.23 2.18 -19.34
C ARG A 645 9.49 1.02 -18.67
N CYS A 646 8.18 1.11 -18.45
CA CYS A 646 7.40 0.07 -17.80
C CYS A 646 7.32 -1.20 -18.68
N MET A 647 7.82 -2.32 -18.15
CA MET A 647 7.84 -3.63 -18.81
C MET A 647 6.50 -4.38 -18.74
N ARG A 648 5.49 -3.81 -18.07
CA ARG A 648 4.15 -4.40 -17.94
C ARG A 648 4.19 -5.86 -17.47
N CYS A 649 4.70 -6.08 -16.25
CA CYS A 649 4.95 -7.41 -15.68
C CYS A 649 3.69 -8.14 -15.20
N TYR A 650 2.56 -8.00 -15.87
CA TYR A 650 1.31 -8.65 -15.50
C TYR A 650 1.43 -10.18 -15.49
N ARG A 651 0.72 -10.77 -14.54
CA ARG A 651 0.43 -12.20 -14.41
C ARG A 651 -1.05 -12.35 -14.18
N VAL A 652 -1.68 -13.19 -14.96
CA VAL A 652 -3.09 -13.59 -14.76
C VAL A 652 -3.11 -14.85 -13.92
N TYR A 653 -4.09 -14.95 -13.04
CA TYR A 653 -4.42 -16.19 -12.36
C TYR A 653 -5.92 -16.37 -12.23
N SER A 654 -6.35 -17.60 -12.15
CA SER A 654 -7.74 -17.97 -11.91
C SER A 654 -7.85 -18.96 -10.77
N VAL A 655 -8.96 -18.89 -10.06
CA VAL A 655 -9.31 -19.76 -8.93
C VAL A 655 -10.64 -20.38 -9.27
N ILE A 656 -10.67 -21.71 -9.35
CA ILE A 656 -11.89 -22.49 -9.50
C ILE A 656 -12.35 -22.91 -8.12
N THR A 657 -13.62 -22.70 -7.82
CA THR A 657 -14.21 -22.93 -6.51
C THR A 657 -15.42 -23.85 -6.61
N GLU A 658 -15.99 -24.21 -5.46
CA GLU A 658 -17.21 -25.01 -5.42
C GLU A 658 -18.48 -24.15 -5.64
N GLN A 659 -18.46 -22.87 -5.18
CA GLN A 659 -19.64 -21.98 -5.22
C GLN A 659 -19.34 -20.66 -5.92
#